data_ef25df1afb770efe72fc501ae0a29866
#
_entry.id   ef25df1afb770efe72fc501ae0a29866
#
_cell.length_a   1.000
_cell.length_b   1.000
_cell.length_c   1.000
_cell.angle_alpha   90.00
_cell.angle_beta   90.00
_cell.angle_gamma   90.00
#
_symmetry.space_group_name_H-M   'P 1'
#
loop_
_entity.id
_entity.type
_entity.pdbx_description
1 polymer ?
#
loop_
_entity_poly.entity_id
_entity_poly.type
_entity_poly.pdbx_seq_one_letter_code
_entity_poly.pdbx_strand_id
1 'polypeptide(L)'
;MSYMTIKKAAELWSISERRLTKLCNENRIPGAQKFGWSWAIPEDAEKPYDGRRKKISQINKDSHSKESEKLIAPIIERKWAMPNKNTFSIKPIKELIFDELTEGIWIDPFANSNKLATITNDLNVEYDTDYHMDALDFLKLFPDNSIDGILYDPPYSPRQVSECYNNVGLSVTWDTTKSSFWSNHKREISRILKLNGKVITFGWNSGGIGASNGFTIKRILLVPHGGWHNDTICTVEVKTSTAKLSPKKLKEKDLTPVKNTPKHTKEDCLLIQWLKELPENFWDFKNEDTNAFTHGLHTYPATMIYPISRNIISKVKEIYPINSLLDPFSGSGTVPVEGVLAGIPNIYATDMNPLAILLTEVKSNALSPKKLSQDFKVLQESINSNYKYHNEILDTIDDFILSQNLDITDKKTWGENAPAYIKQFLQQKRSTLNVPNFKNIGYWFKPNILLELSLIAQEIQKVNNIEFKKFYIVAFSELLRLVSNRRNGEFKMYRMPVEKIITFNPNVLDTFYSILLKNIKKMEEFYTQTKTLSPSNSHIKLDNAKELISVPDNSIDLLITSPPYGDSRTTVAYGQFSRLTLQWNDFLENKDDISNESMKLDNKLMGGIKYRNGYAYELSSPTLKTALNNIVSKDLERSGDVFSFYKDLDMCLEATSKKSKKGTYQFWVVGNRTVKEVYLETDKILAELAQAHNLQYITTFTRNIHNKVMPSKNSPSNKAGATISTMLNEYIVILKKL
;
A
#
# COMPACT_ATOMS: atom_id res chain seq x y z
N MET A 1 18.60 -9.97 51.99
CA MET A 1 17.59 -9.34 51.12
C MET A 1 16.53 -10.38 50.84
N SER A 2 15.29 -10.05 51.11
CA SER A 2 14.16 -10.89 50.73
C SER A 2 13.78 -10.60 49.26
N TYR A 3 13.34 -11.65 48.53
CA TYR A 3 12.99 -11.55 47.13
C TYR A 3 11.55 -12.03 46.89
N MET A 4 10.85 -11.36 46.01
CA MET A 4 9.52 -11.73 45.56
C MET A 4 9.55 -12.33 44.15
N THR A 5 8.55 -13.15 43.84
CA THR A 5 8.38 -13.75 42.53
C THR A 5 7.85 -12.73 41.53
N ILE A 6 8.04 -12.97 40.20
CA ILE A 6 7.47 -12.12 39.14
C ILE A 6 5.95 -11.96 39.32
N LYS A 7 5.25 -13.04 39.73
CA LYS A 7 3.80 -12.98 39.95
C LYS A 7 3.42 -11.98 41.04
N LYS A 8 4.09 -12.06 42.21
CA LYS A 8 3.88 -11.16 43.37
C LYS A 8 4.20 -9.69 42.99
N ALA A 9 5.30 -9.47 42.25
CA ALA A 9 5.66 -8.13 41.78
C ALA A 9 4.70 -7.59 40.71
N ALA A 10 4.16 -8.45 39.84
CA ALA A 10 3.16 -8.08 38.85
C ALA A 10 1.86 -7.58 39.48
N GLU A 11 1.40 -8.27 40.52
CA GLU A 11 0.24 -7.87 41.32
C GLU A 11 0.50 -6.55 42.05
N LEU A 12 1.64 -6.42 42.74
CA LEU A 12 2.01 -5.24 43.53
C LEU A 12 2.14 -3.97 42.66
N TRP A 13 2.72 -4.10 41.48
CA TRP A 13 2.96 -2.96 40.59
C TRP A 13 1.87 -2.74 39.52
N SER A 14 0.85 -3.58 39.51
CA SER A 14 -0.25 -3.57 38.53
C SER A 14 0.26 -3.52 37.09
N ILE A 15 1.15 -4.44 36.73
CA ILE A 15 1.67 -4.66 35.39
C ILE A 15 1.75 -6.15 35.07
N SER A 16 1.67 -6.55 33.79
CA SER A 16 1.69 -7.95 33.42
C SER A 16 3.04 -8.63 33.70
N GLU A 17 3.04 -9.90 34.04
CA GLU A 17 4.25 -10.72 34.26
C GLU A 17 5.20 -10.67 33.05
N ARG A 18 4.63 -10.69 31.83
CA ARG A 18 5.39 -10.57 30.58
C ARG A 18 6.14 -9.21 30.49
N ARG A 19 5.53 -8.13 30.97
CA ARG A 19 6.17 -6.80 31.02
C ARG A 19 7.29 -6.77 32.06
N LEU A 20 7.07 -7.37 33.22
CA LEU A 20 8.08 -7.50 34.26
C LEU A 20 9.29 -8.32 33.81
N THR A 21 9.08 -9.48 33.21
CA THR A 21 10.14 -10.30 32.62
C THR A 21 10.98 -9.50 31.62
N LYS A 22 10.33 -8.67 30.80
CA LYS A 22 11.03 -7.77 29.87
C LYS A 22 11.86 -6.73 30.59
N LEU A 23 11.35 -6.11 31.65
CA LEU A 23 12.09 -5.11 32.45
C LEU A 23 13.30 -5.70 33.18
N CYS A 24 13.17 -6.96 33.67
CA CYS A 24 14.30 -7.69 34.23
C CYS A 24 15.37 -8.01 33.18
N ASN A 25 14.97 -8.47 31.98
CA ASN A 25 15.90 -8.74 30.87
C ASN A 25 16.59 -7.46 30.36
N GLU A 26 15.97 -6.30 30.52
CA GLU A 26 16.51 -4.99 30.19
C GLU A 26 17.35 -4.37 31.32
N ASN A 27 17.63 -5.10 32.42
CA ASN A 27 18.31 -4.64 33.62
C ASN A 27 17.72 -3.33 34.24
N ARG A 28 16.43 -3.13 34.11
CA ARG A 28 15.72 -1.93 34.55
C ARG A 28 15.14 -2.05 35.96
N ILE A 29 15.31 -3.19 36.60
CA ILE A 29 14.95 -3.45 38.00
C ILE A 29 16.25 -3.74 38.76
N PRO A 30 16.77 -2.78 39.51
CA PRO A 30 18.00 -2.96 40.26
C PRO A 30 17.90 -4.15 41.23
N GLY A 31 18.92 -4.98 41.28
CA GLY A 31 19.00 -6.15 42.16
C GLY A 31 18.15 -7.36 41.73
N ALA A 32 17.43 -7.33 40.61
CA ALA A 32 16.72 -8.53 40.09
C ALA A 32 17.73 -9.59 39.66
N GLN A 33 17.52 -10.84 40.09
CA GLN A 33 18.40 -11.97 39.80
C GLN A 33 17.63 -13.09 39.09
N LYS A 34 18.30 -13.81 38.21
CA LYS A 34 17.69 -14.91 37.47
C LYS A 34 18.11 -16.25 38.12
N PHE A 35 17.15 -17.02 38.56
CA PHE A 35 17.34 -18.37 39.08
C PHE A 35 16.70 -19.41 38.15
N GLY A 36 17.49 -20.10 37.36
CA GLY A 36 17.01 -21.03 36.35
C GLY A 36 16.13 -20.31 35.32
N TRP A 37 14.87 -20.66 35.22
CA TRP A 37 13.88 -20.10 34.28
C TRP A 37 13.08 -18.91 34.87
N SER A 38 13.27 -18.59 36.17
CA SER A 38 12.49 -17.58 36.88
C SER A 38 13.35 -16.38 37.34
N TRP A 39 12.76 -15.21 37.40
CA TRP A 39 13.37 -14.02 37.98
C TRP A 39 12.90 -13.82 39.42
N ALA A 40 13.82 -13.44 40.28
CA ALA A 40 13.57 -12.99 41.64
C ALA A 40 13.85 -11.49 41.74
N ILE A 41 12.88 -10.74 42.28
CA ILE A 41 12.93 -9.27 42.37
C ILE A 41 13.06 -8.92 43.87
N PRO A 42 13.98 -8.04 44.29
CA PRO A 42 14.06 -7.60 45.67
C PRO A 42 12.71 -7.01 46.15
N GLU A 43 12.30 -7.32 47.35
CA GLU A 43 11.03 -6.84 47.91
C GLU A 43 11.00 -5.30 48.11
N ASP A 44 12.18 -4.71 48.28
CA ASP A 44 12.40 -3.26 48.38
C ASP A 44 12.60 -2.57 47.00
N ALA A 45 12.54 -3.31 45.88
CA ALA A 45 12.68 -2.73 44.55
C ALA A 45 11.48 -1.81 44.22
N GLU A 46 11.79 -0.61 43.75
CA GLU A 46 10.77 0.32 43.27
C GLU A 46 10.31 -0.03 41.84
N LYS A 47 9.04 0.28 41.56
CA LYS A 47 8.47 0.11 40.21
C LYS A 47 9.22 0.98 39.20
N PRO A 48 9.86 0.42 38.16
CA PRO A 48 10.61 1.19 37.17
C PRO A 48 9.74 2.22 36.43
N TYR A 49 10.27 3.42 36.28
CA TYR A 49 9.59 4.51 35.58
C TYR A 49 9.25 4.13 34.14
N ASP A 50 7.99 4.31 33.73
CA ASP A 50 7.55 4.14 32.35
C ASP A 50 7.78 5.42 31.55
N GLY A 51 8.86 5.48 30.79
CA GLY A 51 9.27 6.63 29.97
C GLY A 51 8.27 7.06 28.88
N ARG A 52 7.11 6.40 28.80
CA ARG A 52 6.01 6.77 27.90
C ARG A 52 5.04 7.78 28.50
N ARG A 53 5.11 8.05 29.80
CA ARG A 53 4.40 9.16 30.43
C ARG A 53 5.31 10.39 30.41
N LYS A 54 5.00 11.37 29.55
CA LYS A 54 5.70 12.66 29.53
C LYS A 54 5.67 13.29 30.91
N LYS A 55 6.83 13.73 31.41
CA LYS A 55 6.97 14.59 32.58
C LYS A 55 6.09 15.84 32.44
N ILE A 56 5.01 15.92 33.22
CA ILE A 56 4.39 17.17 33.59
C ILE A 56 4.85 17.44 35.03
N SER A 57 6.03 18.03 35.17
CA SER A 57 6.47 18.76 36.36
C SER A 57 7.92 19.21 36.16
N GLN A 58 8.09 20.39 35.64
CA GLN A 58 9.16 21.35 35.92
C GLN A 58 9.22 22.39 34.79
N ILE A 59 8.26 23.29 34.80
CA ILE A 59 8.41 24.68 34.34
C ILE A 59 7.30 25.41 35.08
N ASN A 60 7.66 26.07 36.19
CA ASN A 60 6.99 27.28 36.69
C ASN A 60 7.62 27.69 38.03
N LYS A 61 8.64 28.48 37.93
CA LYS A 61 8.88 29.61 38.88
C LYS A 61 9.28 30.78 37.98
N ASP A 62 8.45 31.79 38.07
CA ASP A 62 8.54 33.15 37.61
C ASP A 62 7.54 33.49 36.49
N SER A 63 6.39 33.98 36.91
CA SER A 63 5.76 35.26 36.57
C SER A 63 4.25 35.24 36.80
N HIS A 64 3.83 36.08 37.74
CA HIS A 64 2.55 36.79 37.91
C HIS A 64 1.25 36.23 37.29
N SER A 65 0.37 35.84 38.24
CA SER A 65 -1.09 36.06 38.25
C SER A 65 -1.86 36.11 36.95
N LYS A 66 -2.52 34.97 36.60
CA LYS A 66 -3.89 34.90 36.09
C LYS A 66 -4.50 33.62 36.63
N GLU A 67 -5.71 33.73 37.21
CA GLU A 67 -6.49 32.65 37.78
C GLU A 67 -6.61 31.48 36.80
N SER A 68 -6.08 30.32 37.16
CA SER A 68 -6.27 29.08 36.43
C SER A 68 -7.64 28.51 36.75
N GLU A 69 -8.58 28.60 35.83
CA GLU A 69 -9.80 27.80 35.87
C GLU A 69 -9.41 26.33 36.02
N LYS A 70 -9.81 25.72 37.13
CA LYS A 70 -9.72 24.27 37.35
C LYS A 70 -10.49 23.58 36.24
N LEU A 71 -9.85 22.73 35.42
CA LEU A 71 -10.50 21.79 34.53
C LEU A 71 -11.40 20.86 35.39
N ILE A 72 -12.68 21.15 35.44
CA ILE A 72 -13.67 20.30 36.09
C ILE A 72 -13.91 19.10 35.15
N ALA A 73 -13.63 17.89 35.64
CA ALA A 73 -13.92 16.65 34.88
C ALA A 73 -15.43 16.56 34.59
N PRO A 74 -15.84 16.07 33.41
CA PRO A 74 -17.24 15.94 33.05
C PRO A 74 -17.95 14.96 33.99
N ILE A 75 -19.21 15.25 34.34
CA ILE A 75 -20.07 14.34 35.08
C ILE A 75 -20.47 13.19 34.17
N ILE A 76 -20.23 11.95 34.58
CA ILE A 76 -20.60 10.75 33.80
C ILE A 76 -21.63 9.96 34.58
N GLU A 77 -22.80 9.76 33.98
CA GLU A 77 -23.92 9.02 34.54
C GLU A 77 -24.31 7.84 33.65
N ARG A 78 -24.91 6.81 34.26
CA ARG A 78 -25.44 5.66 33.54
C ARG A 78 -26.82 5.33 34.09
N LYS A 79 -27.85 5.40 33.22
CA LYS A 79 -29.24 5.09 33.59
C LYS A 79 -29.83 4.19 32.51
N TRP A 80 -30.28 3.00 32.90
CA TRP A 80 -30.93 2.07 31.99
C TRP A 80 -32.33 2.50 31.63
N ALA A 81 -32.74 2.36 30.36
CA ALA A 81 -34.10 2.57 29.90
C ALA A 81 -34.40 1.76 28.63
N MET A 82 -35.64 1.37 28.40
CA MET A 82 -36.06 0.76 27.14
C MET A 82 -35.92 1.74 25.98
N PRO A 83 -35.54 1.27 24.77
CA PRO A 83 -35.45 2.12 23.59
C PRO A 83 -36.85 2.58 23.14
N ASN A 84 -36.91 3.78 22.56
CA ASN A 84 -38.10 4.33 21.97
C ASN A 84 -37.76 4.99 20.63
N LYS A 85 -38.66 4.96 19.65
CA LYS A 85 -38.49 5.63 18.36
C LYS A 85 -38.33 7.15 18.51
N ASN A 86 -38.88 7.73 19.57
CA ASN A 86 -38.70 9.12 19.94
C ASN A 86 -37.66 9.20 21.06
N THR A 87 -36.42 9.53 20.74
CA THR A 87 -35.27 9.62 21.65
C THR A 87 -35.59 10.47 22.88
N PHE A 88 -36.25 11.61 22.72
CA PHE A 88 -36.53 12.55 23.80
C PHE A 88 -37.66 12.12 24.73
N SER A 89 -38.44 11.10 24.39
CA SER A 89 -39.45 10.50 25.26
C SER A 89 -38.88 9.47 26.25
N ILE A 90 -37.64 9.05 26.07
CA ILE A 90 -36.93 8.12 26.96
C ILE A 90 -36.67 8.82 28.30
N LYS A 91 -37.23 8.29 29.39
CA LYS A 91 -37.25 8.97 30.70
C LYS A 91 -35.94 9.60 31.15
N PRO A 92 -34.79 8.89 31.24
CA PRO A 92 -33.52 9.51 31.65
C PRO A 92 -32.98 10.57 30.67
N ILE A 93 -33.32 10.46 29.38
CA ILE A 93 -32.96 11.45 28.36
C ILE A 93 -33.79 12.71 28.53
N LYS A 94 -35.09 12.52 28.72
CA LYS A 94 -36.04 13.62 28.99
C LYS A 94 -35.63 14.41 30.25
N GLU A 95 -35.31 13.70 31.32
CA GLU A 95 -34.81 14.33 32.56
C GLU A 95 -33.56 15.15 32.30
N LEU A 96 -32.56 14.60 31.57
CA LEU A 96 -31.32 15.32 31.20
C LEU A 96 -31.62 16.60 30.41
N ILE A 97 -32.52 16.52 29.41
CA ILE A 97 -32.88 17.70 28.60
C ILE A 97 -33.47 18.78 29.49
N PHE A 98 -34.42 18.46 30.37
CA PHE A 98 -35.02 19.44 31.27
C PHE A 98 -34.06 20.03 32.29
N ASP A 99 -33.08 19.25 32.77
CA ASP A 99 -32.02 19.72 33.68
C ASP A 99 -31.09 20.73 32.98
N GLU A 100 -30.88 20.60 31.67
CA GLU A 100 -29.89 21.38 30.92
C GLU A 100 -30.50 22.53 30.12
N LEU A 101 -31.80 22.51 29.84
CA LEU A 101 -32.50 23.63 29.18
C LEU A 101 -32.38 24.91 30.03
N THR A 102 -31.94 25.99 29.40
CA THR A 102 -31.85 27.33 30.00
C THR A 102 -32.80 28.30 29.28
N GLU A 103 -33.04 29.46 29.90
CA GLU A 103 -33.72 30.54 29.19
C GLU A 103 -32.96 30.94 27.94
N GLY A 104 -33.68 31.32 26.88
CA GLY A 104 -33.12 31.74 25.60
C GLY A 104 -33.67 30.98 24.40
N ILE A 105 -33.06 31.20 23.27
CA ILE A 105 -33.44 30.57 21.98
C ILE A 105 -32.75 29.23 21.85
N TRP A 106 -33.52 28.15 21.94
CA TRP A 106 -33.11 26.79 21.65
C TRP A 106 -33.61 26.36 20.28
N ILE A 107 -32.77 25.65 19.50
CA ILE A 107 -33.20 25.10 18.20
C ILE A 107 -33.00 23.59 18.15
N ASP A 108 -33.85 22.92 17.37
CA ASP A 108 -33.77 21.49 17.10
C ASP A 108 -33.83 21.23 15.59
N PRO A 109 -32.70 20.89 14.96
CA PRO A 109 -32.63 20.62 13.53
C PRO A 109 -33.27 19.29 13.08
N PHE A 110 -33.61 18.38 14.03
CA PHE A 110 -34.16 17.05 13.81
C PHE A 110 -35.32 16.75 14.75
N ALA A 111 -36.26 17.66 14.85
CA ALA A 111 -37.25 17.69 15.94
C ALA A 111 -38.25 16.54 15.90
N ASN A 112 -38.48 15.92 14.74
CA ASN A 112 -39.59 14.96 14.60
C ASN A 112 -40.88 15.61 15.10
N SER A 113 -41.58 15.01 16.07
CA SER A 113 -42.78 15.58 16.71
C SER A 113 -42.50 16.26 18.06
N ASN A 114 -41.24 16.53 18.41
CA ASN A 114 -40.90 17.16 19.68
C ASN A 114 -40.98 18.69 19.59
N LYS A 115 -41.47 19.30 20.64
CA LYS A 115 -41.57 20.77 20.80
C LYS A 115 -40.81 21.25 22.05
N LEU A 116 -39.64 20.68 22.31
CA LEU A 116 -38.82 21.07 23.47
C LEU A 116 -37.89 22.26 23.15
N ALA A 117 -37.57 22.50 21.91
CA ALA A 117 -36.85 23.67 21.46
C ALA A 117 -37.80 24.82 21.10
N THR A 118 -37.27 26.05 21.12
CA THR A 118 -38.02 27.28 20.77
C THR A 118 -38.32 27.32 19.27
N ILE A 119 -37.43 26.82 18.44
CA ILE A 119 -37.54 26.75 16.99
C ILE A 119 -37.18 25.34 16.54
N THR A 120 -38.08 24.74 15.79
CA THR A 120 -37.97 23.32 15.40
C THR A 120 -37.92 23.18 13.88
N ASN A 121 -37.16 22.19 13.43
CA ASN A 121 -37.07 21.80 12.02
C ASN A 121 -37.10 20.29 11.88
N ASP A 122 -37.77 19.81 10.86
CA ASP A 122 -37.61 18.43 10.38
C ASP A 122 -37.74 18.38 8.86
N LEU A 123 -37.09 17.41 8.24
CA LEU A 123 -37.19 17.23 6.79
C LEU A 123 -38.55 16.70 6.35
N ASN A 124 -39.24 15.96 7.24
CA ASN A 124 -40.57 15.40 6.97
C ASN A 124 -41.69 16.43 7.25
N VAL A 125 -42.40 16.81 6.21
CA VAL A 125 -43.52 17.77 6.27
C VAL A 125 -44.74 17.28 7.03
N GLU A 126 -44.81 15.99 7.38
CA GLU A 126 -45.89 15.43 8.21
C GLU A 126 -45.74 15.77 9.69
N TYR A 127 -44.55 16.20 10.12
CA TYR A 127 -44.31 16.61 11.50
C TYR A 127 -44.70 18.08 11.70
N ASP A 128 -45.32 18.39 12.80
CA ASP A 128 -45.68 19.76 13.16
C ASP A 128 -44.43 20.48 13.71
N THR A 129 -43.63 21.06 12.80
CA THR A 129 -42.40 21.84 13.10
C THR A 129 -42.46 23.20 12.43
N ASP A 130 -41.63 24.16 12.90
CA ASP A 130 -41.62 25.53 12.36
C ASP A 130 -41.00 25.60 10.96
N TYR A 131 -40.07 24.69 10.63
CA TYR A 131 -39.42 24.60 9.34
C TYR A 131 -39.40 23.15 8.83
N HIS A 132 -39.39 23.02 7.49
CA HIS A 132 -39.32 21.72 6.79
C HIS A 132 -38.22 21.78 5.72
N MET A 133 -36.96 21.67 6.15
CA MET A 133 -35.82 21.75 5.25
C MET A 133 -34.65 20.88 5.71
N ASP A 134 -33.65 20.74 4.85
CA ASP A 134 -32.40 20.07 5.24
C ASP A 134 -31.79 20.74 6.49
N ALA A 135 -31.34 19.94 7.43
CA ALA A 135 -30.86 20.43 8.72
C ALA A 135 -29.63 21.36 8.60
N LEU A 136 -28.74 21.14 7.57
CA LEU A 136 -27.63 22.04 7.33
C LEU A 136 -28.12 23.40 6.81
N ASP A 137 -29.12 23.42 5.94
CA ASP A 137 -29.67 24.67 5.42
C ASP A 137 -30.46 25.41 6.50
N PHE A 138 -31.16 24.68 7.37
CA PHE A 138 -31.77 25.26 8.56
C PHE A 138 -30.75 25.94 9.48
N LEU A 139 -29.64 25.28 9.81
CA LEU A 139 -28.55 25.86 10.63
C LEU A 139 -27.96 27.15 10.00
N LYS A 140 -27.88 27.23 8.69
CA LYS A 140 -27.37 28.42 7.98
C LYS A 140 -28.29 29.66 8.07
N LEU A 141 -29.58 29.50 8.43
CA LEU A 141 -30.50 30.62 8.56
C LEU A 141 -30.14 31.55 9.74
N PHE A 142 -29.45 31.05 10.73
CA PHE A 142 -29.19 31.79 11.98
C PHE A 142 -27.90 32.63 11.88
N PRO A 143 -27.90 33.87 12.40
CA PRO A 143 -26.71 34.70 12.52
C PRO A 143 -25.66 34.10 13.45
N ASP A 144 -24.41 34.57 13.33
CA ASP A 144 -23.33 34.20 14.24
C ASP A 144 -23.68 34.57 15.69
N ASN A 145 -23.38 33.64 16.64
CA ASN A 145 -23.59 33.85 18.07
C ASN A 145 -25.02 34.33 18.44
N SER A 146 -26.05 33.80 17.79
CA SER A 146 -27.45 34.19 18.00
C SER A 146 -28.24 33.20 18.85
N ILE A 147 -27.78 31.96 18.97
CA ILE A 147 -28.52 30.84 19.59
C ILE A 147 -27.95 30.52 20.95
N ASP A 148 -28.82 30.25 21.96
CA ASP A 148 -28.45 29.92 23.31
C ASP A 148 -28.25 28.43 23.53
N GLY A 149 -29.04 27.59 22.83
CA GLY A 149 -28.90 26.15 22.95
C GLY A 149 -29.36 25.35 21.70
N ILE A 150 -28.87 24.13 21.59
CA ILE A 150 -29.18 23.24 20.47
C ILE A 150 -29.41 21.82 20.99
N LEU A 151 -30.55 21.22 20.60
CA LEU A 151 -30.77 19.79 20.69
C LEU A 151 -30.36 19.15 19.35
N TYR A 152 -29.38 18.27 19.36
CA TYR A 152 -28.82 17.74 18.13
C TYR A 152 -28.85 16.21 18.09
N ASP A 153 -29.97 15.66 17.51
CA ASP A 153 -30.24 14.23 17.38
C ASP A 153 -30.24 13.76 15.91
N PRO A 154 -29.08 13.80 15.21
CA PRO A 154 -28.99 13.42 13.81
C PRO A 154 -29.16 11.90 13.65
N PRO A 155 -29.51 11.39 12.45
CA PRO A 155 -29.45 9.97 12.15
C PRO A 155 -28.03 9.40 12.40
N TYR A 156 -27.93 8.31 13.19
CA TYR A 156 -26.65 7.80 13.70
C TYR A 156 -25.87 6.94 12.70
N SER A 157 -26.48 6.57 11.58
CA SER A 157 -25.85 5.72 10.58
C SER A 157 -26.25 6.10 9.15
N PRO A 158 -25.44 5.77 8.14
CA PRO A 158 -25.79 5.96 6.73
C PRO A 158 -27.13 5.30 6.34
N ARG A 159 -27.47 4.17 6.98
CA ARG A 159 -28.74 3.49 6.77
C ARG A 159 -29.91 4.34 7.27
N GLN A 160 -29.81 4.91 8.47
CA GLN A 160 -30.87 5.78 9.02
C GLN A 160 -31.01 7.07 8.19
N VAL A 161 -29.89 7.65 7.71
CA VAL A 161 -29.95 8.78 6.76
C VAL A 161 -30.72 8.37 5.51
N SER A 162 -30.43 7.19 4.94
CA SER A 162 -31.13 6.68 3.77
C SER A 162 -32.61 6.47 4.04
N GLU A 163 -32.96 5.90 5.20
CA GLU A 163 -34.37 5.69 5.61
C GLU A 163 -35.10 7.04 5.77
N CYS A 164 -34.50 8.04 6.41
CA CYS A 164 -35.10 9.37 6.59
C CYS A 164 -35.37 10.07 5.24
N TYR A 165 -34.40 10.10 4.34
CA TYR A 165 -34.53 10.75 3.02
C TYR A 165 -35.52 10.00 2.12
N ASN A 166 -35.47 8.68 2.07
CA ASN A 166 -36.40 7.86 1.28
C ASN A 166 -37.86 8.02 1.77
N ASN A 167 -38.10 8.15 3.07
CA ASN A 167 -39.43 8.33 3.64
C ASN A 167 -40.10 9.64 3.21
N VAL A 168 -39.29 10.64 2.82
CA VAL A 168 -39.81 11.94 2.31
C VAL A 168 -39.66 12.06 0.79
N GLY A 169 -39.44 10.95 0.09
CA GLY A 169 -39.36 10.91 -1.38
C GLY A 169 -38.09 11.53 -1.98
N LEU A 170 -37.07 11.78 -1.15
CA LEU A 170 -35.77 12.31 -1.60
C LEU A 170 -34.81 11.18 -1.81
N SER A 171 -34.05 11.23 -2.91
CA SER A 171 -32.99 10.27 -3.16
C SER A 171 -31.75 10.62 -2.35
N VAL A 172 -31.19 9.63 -1.65
CA VAL A 172 -29.93 9.76 -0.93
C VAL A 172 -28.80 9.95 -1.96
N THR A 173 -28.14 11.10 -1.88
CA THR A 173 -26.92 11.34 -2.65
C THR A 173 -25.71 10.82 -1.88
N TRP A 174 -24.64 10.56 -2.60
CA TRP A 174 -23.37 10.16 -1.97
C TRP A 174 -22.83 11.23 -0.99
N ASP A 175 -23.21 12.49 -1.20
CA ASP A 175 -22.83 13.61 -0.34
C ASP A 175 -23.52 13.59 1.02
N THR A 176 -24.77 13.14 1.10
CA THR A 176 -25.53 13.07 2.37
C THR A 176 -25.11 11.92 3.29
N THR A 177 -24.37 10.95 2.80
CA THR A 177 -23.85 9.81 3.58
C THR A 177 -22.37 9.94 3.98
N LYS A 178 -21.69 11.01 3.56
CA LYS A 178 -20.28 11.29 3.89
C LYS A 178 -20.15 11.81 5.33
N SER A 179 -19.07 11.43 6.00
CA SER A 179 -18.71 12.01 7.31
C SER A 179 -18.46 13.53 7.27
N SER A 180 -18.11 14.09 6.11
CA SER A 180 -18.01 15.53 5.88
C SER A 180 -19.35 16.27 5.99
N PHE A 181 -20.46 15.59 5.76
CA PHE A 181 -21.80 16.13 5.93
C PHE A 181 -22.00 16.60 7.39
N TRP A 182 -21.75 15.72 8.36
CA TRP A 182 -21.84 16.04 9.78
C TRP A 182 -20.79 17.06 10.25
N SER A 183 -19.64 17.10 9.63
CA SER A 183 -18.60 18.12 9.90
C SER A 183 -19.07 19.53 9.55
N ASN A 184 -19.87 19.70 8.51
CA ASN A 184 -20.46 20.98 8.14
C ASN A 184 -21.50 21.42 9.18
N HIS A 185 -22.37 20.50 9.67
CA HIS A 185 -23.29 20.79 10.76
C HIS A 185 -22.55 21.29 12.01
N LYS A 186 -21.53 20.56 12.45
CA LYS A 186 -20.73 20.94 13.63
C LYS A 186 -20.08 22.32 13.52
N ARG A 187 -19.68 22.71 12.30
CA ARG A 187 -19.10 24.04 12.03
C ARG A 187 -20.17 25.14 12.12
N GLU A 188 -21.34 24.90 11.54
CA GLU A 188 -22.45 25.84 11.64
C GLU A 188 -22.96 25.96 13.08
N ILE A 189 -23.09 24.86 13.81
CA ILE A 189 -23.42 24.85 15.23
C ILE A 189 -22.43 25.71 16.02
N SER A 190 -21.11 25.54 15.74
CA SER A 190 -20.09 26.38 16.38
C SER A 190 -20.21 27.86 16.00
N ARG A 191 -20.63 28.19 14.78
CA ARG A 191 -20.80 29.57 14.32
C ARG A 191 -21.99 30.26 15.01
N ILE A 192 -23.15 29.60 15.03
CA ILE A 192 -24.41 30.23 15.48
C ILE A 192 -24.57 30.28 16.98
N LEU A 193 -23.96 29.35 17.73
CA LEU A 193 -24.12 29.28 19.18
C LEU A 193 -23.33 30.41 19.87
N LYS A 194 -23.95 31.03 20.86
CA LYS A 194 -23.30 32.04 21.72
C LYS A 194 -22.18 31.43 22.57
N LEU A 195 -21.25 32.24 23.02
CA LEU A 195 -20.29 31.82 24.04
C LEU A 195 -21.06 31.45 25.32
N ASN A 196 -20.70 30.35 25.97
CA ASN A 196 -21.41 29.69 27.07
C ASN A 196 -22.76 29.06 26.67
N GLY A 197 -23.18 29.12 25.41
CA GLY A 197 -24.32 28.36 24.90
C GLY A 197 -24.07 26.85 24.97
N LYS A 198 -25.16 26.07 25.07
CA LYS A 198 -25.10 24.63 25.26
C LYS A 198 -25.52 23.83 24.03
N VAL A 199 -24.91 22.70 23.82
CA VAL A 199 -25.40 21.67 22.87
C VAL A 199 -25.58 20.36 23.59
N ILE A 200 -26.73 19.72 23.38
CA ILE A 200 -26.98 18.36 23.82
C ILE A 200 -26.98 17.49 22.54
N THR A 201 -25.93 16.64 22.40
CA THR A 201 -25.82 15.72 21.28
C THR A 201 -26.27 14.32 21.68
N PHE A 202 -26.98 13.64 20.78
CA PHE A 202 -27.43 12.26 20.95
C PHE A 202 -26.76 11.39 19.89
N GLY A 203 -26.38 10.16 20.26
CA GLY A 203 -25.71 9.25 19.31
C GLY A 203 -25.16 8.00 19.97
N TRP A 204 -24.32 7.29 19.20
CA TRP A 204 -23.65 6.06 19.66
C TRP A 204 -22.20 6.31 20.15
N ASN A 205 -21.80 7.55 20.24
CA ASN A 205 -20.47 7.94 20.75
C ASN A 205 -20.55 9.27 21.50
N SER A 206 -19.57 9.52 22.34
CA SER A 206 -19.46 10.74 23.17
C SER A 206 -18.62 11.85 22.52
N GLY A 207 -18.42 11.82 21.22
CA GLY A 207 -17.56 12.78 20.52
C GLY A 207 -18.16 14.19 20.37
N GLY A 208 -19.47 14.32 20.51
CA GLY A 208 -20.21 15.57 20.48
C GLY A 208 -19.85 16.49 19.30
N ILE A 209 -19.91 17.81 19.53
CA ILE A 209 -19.43 18.85 18.59
C ILE A 209 -17.90 18.91 18.64
N GLY A 210 -17.32 18.80 19.82
CA GLY A 210 -15.92 18.54 20.07
C GLY A 210 -15.05 19.77 20.35
N ALA A 211 -13.94 19.54 21.01
CA ALA A 211 -12.99 20.59 21.43
C ALA A 211 -12.36 21.37 20.25
N SER A 212 -12.21 20.74 19.08
CA SER A 212 -11.72 21.41 17.87
C SER A 212 -12.66 22.51 17.35
N ASN A 213 -13.96 22.42 17.72
CA ASN A 213 -14.97 23.43 17.40
C ASN A 213 -15.22 24.41 18.56
N GLY A 214 -14.40 24.38 19.61
CA GLY A 214 -14.49 25.31 20.75
C GLY A 214 -15.39 24.85 21.90
N PHE A 215 -15.72 23.56 21.98
CA PHE A 215 -16.65 23.00 22.98
C PHE A 215 -15.92 22.22 24.05
N THR A 216 -16.46 22.30 25.28
CA THR A 216 -16.02 21.51 26.43
C THR A 216 -17.16 20.66 26.94
N ILE A 217 -16.93 19.36 27.09
CA ILE A 217 -17.91 18.42 27.62
C ILE A 217 -18.11 18.70 29.11
N LYS A 218 -19.36 18.87 29.54
CA LYS A 218 -19.74 19.06 30.93
C LYS A 218 -20.41 17.83 31.53
N ARG A 219 -21.20 17.10 30.73
CA ARG A 219 -21.94 15.93 31.22
C ARG A 219 -22.07 14.88 30.12
N ILE A 220 -22.00 13.61 30.49
CA ILE A 220 -22.27 12.46 29.61
C ILE A 220 -23.26 11.56 30.31
N LEU A 221 -24.38 11.26 29.66
CA LEU A 221 -25.34 10.27 30.12
C LEU A 221 -25.28 9.06 29.18
N LEU A 222 -24.97 7.90 29.74
CA LEU A 222 -25.01 6.62 29.05
C LEU A 222 -26.34 5.96 29.33
N VAL A 223 -27.15 5.69 28.29
CA VAL A 223 -28.46 5.04 28.39
C VAL A 223 -28.39 3.67 27.70
N PRO A 224 -28.02 2.61 28.44
CA PRO A 224 -28.09 1.25 27.93
C PRO A 224 -29.53 0.83 27.68
N HIS A 225 -29.79 0.18 26.53
CA HIS A 225 -31.10 -0.30 26.15
C HIS A 225 -31.25 -1.82 26.29
N GLY A 226 -30.14 -2.55 26.40
CA GLY A 226 -30.12 -4.01 26.54
C GLY A 226 -30.49 -4.76 25.24
N GLY A 227 -30.33 -6.09 25.28
CA GLY A 227 -30.68 -6.94 24.14
C GLY A 227 -29.82 -6.63 22.89
N TRP A 228 -30.50 -6.53 21.74
CA TRP A 228 -29.86 -6.26 20.43
C TRP A 228 -29.87 -4.77 20.05
N HIS A 229 -30.18 -3.88 20.99
CA HIS A 229 -30.26 -2.43 20.75
C HIS A 229 -28.94 -1.75 21.09
N ASN A 230 -28.52 -0.77 20.27
CA ASN A 230 -27.40 0.07 20.57
C ASN A 230 -27.74 1.05 21.71
N ASP A 231 -26.78 1.28 22.61
CA ASP A 231 -26.91 2.25 23.68
C ASP A 231 -26.99 3.68 23.14
N THR A 232 -27.77 4.56 23.77
CA THR A 232 -27.77 5.99 23.45
C THR A 232 -26.81 6.72 24.39
N ILE A 233 -25.93 7.53 23.82
CA ILE A 233 -24.99 8.38 24.56
C ILE A 233 -25.43 9.84 24.36
N CYS A 234 -25.79 10.51 25.45
CA CYS A 234 -26.10 11.93 25.44
C CYS A 234 -24.89 12.70 25.94
N THR A 235 -24.40 13.68 25.18
CA THR A 235 -23.23 14.51 25.55
C THR A 235 -23.67 15.97 25.65
N VAL A 236 -23.54 16.56 26.84
CA VAL A 236 -23.79 17.99 27.08
C VAL A 236 -22.47 18.74 26.97
N GLU A 237 -22.40 19.66 26.03
CA GLU A 237 -21.23 20.49 25.77
C GLU A 237 -21.56 21.97 25.89
N VAL A 238 -20.58 22.75 26.33
CA VAL A 238 -20.67 24.21 26.42
C VAL A 238 -19.62 24.82 25.50
N LYS A 239 -19.99 25.83 24.72
CA LYS A 239 -19.04 26.60 23.91
C LYS A 239 -18.18 27.46 24.82
N THR A 240 -16.93 27.08 25.05
CA THR A 240 -15.98 27.74 25.98
C THR A 240 -14.97 28.63 25.29
N SER A 241 -14.82 28.52 24.00
CA SER A 241 -14.01 29.45 23.21
C SER A 241 -14.69 29.68 21.86
N THR A 242 -14.56 30.89 21.33
CA THR A 242 -14.71 31.06 19.90
C THR A 242 -13.69 30.12 19.29
N ALA A 243 -14.14 29.15 18.49
CA ALA A 243 -13.22 28.26 17.82
C ALA A 243 -12.11 29.14 17.28
N LYS A 244 -10.89 29.06 17.82
CA LYS A 244 -9.72 29.45 17.07
C LYS A 244 -9.71 28.44 15.92
N LEU A 245 -10.46 28.71 14.88
CA LEU A 245 -9.97 28.54 13.54
C LEU A 245 -8.63 29.24 13.63
N SER A 246 -7.59 28.50 13.98
CA SER A 246 -6.24 28.92 13.75
C SER A 246 -6.27 29.29 12.28
N PRO A 247 -6.27 30.58 11.94
CA PRO A 247 -5.80 30.89 10.63
C PRO A 247 -4.31 30.55 10.80
N LYS A 248 -3.86 29.37 10.35
CA LYS A 248 -2.70 29.47 9.51
C LYS A 248 -3.11 30.59 8.58
N LYS A 249 -2.48 31.76 8.74
CA LYS A 249 -2.46 32.78 7.71
C LYS A 249 -1.91 32.11 6.46
N LEU A 250 -2.77 31.40 5.75
CA LEU A 250 -2.77 31.42 4.34
C LEU A 250 -2.91 32.90 4.05
N LYS A 251 -1.78 33.50 3.66
CA LYS A 251 -1.75 34.90 3.22
C LYS A 251 -2.97 35.01 2.29
N GLU A 252 -3.78 36.06 2.46
CA GLU A 252 -4.96 36.37 1.65
C GLU A 252 -4.72 36.35 0.11
N LYS A 253 -3.51 36.02 -0.31
CA LYS A 253 -3.13 35.73 -1.71
C LYS A 253 -3.56 34.34 -2.21
N ASP A 254 -3.95 33.38 -1.30
CA ASP A 254 -4.22 31.99 -1.70
C ASP A 254 -5.70 31.62 -1.58
N LEU A 255 -6.58 32.57 -1.23
CA LEU A 255 -8.03 32.44 -1.21
C LEU A 255 -8.70 33.31 -2.27
N THR A 256 -8.05 33.52 -3.40
CA THR A 256 -8.84 33.70 -4.60
C THR A 256 -9.61 32.41 -4.83
N PRO A 257 -10.95 32.46 -5.00
CA PRO A 257 -11.67 31.28 -5.50
C PRO A 257 -10.87 30.84 -6.72
N VAL A 258 -10.56 29.54 -6.79
CA VAL A 258 -9.94 28.95 -7.98
C VAL A 258 -10.91 29.12 -9.14
N LYS A 259 -11.01 30.36 -9.60
CA LYS A 259 -11.51 30.77 -10.90
C LYS A 259 -10.37 30.60 -11.89
N ASN A 260 -9.86 29.39 -11.99
CA ASN A 260 -9.05 28.92 -13.11
C ASN A 260 -8.66 27.49 -12.76
N THR A 261 -9.59 26.51 -12.92
CA THR A 261 -9.15 25.25 -13.48
C THR A 261 -8.33 25.63 -14.69
N PRO A 262 -7.04 25.27 -14.77
CA PRO A 262 -6.23 25.60 -15.94
C PRO A 262 -7.04 25.13 -17.15
N LYS A 263 -7.37 26.03 -18.06
CA LYS A 263 -8.10 25.66 -19.27
C LYS A 263 -7.26 24.61 -19.97
N HIS A 264 -7.90 23.52 -20.38
CA HIS A 264 -7.23 22.51 -21.20
C HIS A 264 -6.57 23.19 -22.39
N THR A 265 -5.31 22.88 -22.63
CA THR A 265 -4.58 23.37 -23.82
C THR A 265 -5.14 22.69 -25.07
N LYS A 266 -4.72 23.13 -26.25
CA LYS A 266 -5.09 22.47 -27.50
C LYS A 266 -4.66 21.00 -27.53
N GLU A 267 -3.48 20.72 -27.01
CA GLU A 267 -2.92 19.37 -26.90
C GLU A 267 -3.75 18.48 -25.96
N ASP A 268 -4.22 19.03 -24.83
CA ASP A 268 -5.10 18.32 -23.89
C ASP A 268 -6.42 17.93 -24.58
N CYS A 269 -7.01 18.89 -25.33
CA CYS A 269 -8.23 18.65 -26.09
C CYS A 269 -8.04 17.56 -27.17
N LEU A 270 -6.92 17.56 -27.89
CA LEU A 270 -6.59 16.53 -28.88
C LEU A 270 -6.46 15.16 -28.24
N LEU A 271 -5.81 15.07 -27.10
CA LEU A 271 -5.65 13.81 -26.36
C LEU A 271 -6.99 13.27 -25.85
N ILE A 272 -7.81 14.15 -25.23
CA ILE A 272 -9.14 13.80 -24.74
C ILE A 272 -10.06 13.35 -25.90
N GLN A 273 -10.02 14.07 -27.01
CA GLN A 273 -10.82 13.75 -28.21
C GLN A 273 -10.42 12.40 -28.76
N TRP A 274 -9.13 12.12 -28.92
CA TRP A 274 -8.64 10.82 -29.36
C TRP A 274 -9.17 9.69 -28.46
N LEU A 275 -9.10 9.84 -27.15
CA LEU A 275 -9.59 8.82 -26.21
C LEU A 275 -11.10 8.58 -26.34
N LYS A 276 -11.89 9.61 -26.65
CA LYS A 276 -13.35 9.52 -26.86
C LYS A 276 -13.73 8.85 -28.20
N GLU A 277 -12.89 8.99 -29.20
CA GLU A 277 -13.10 8.42 -30.54
C GLU A 277 -12.73 6.94 -30.62
N LEU A 278 -11.97 6.42 -29.64
CA LEU A 278 -11.62 5.00 -29.60
C LEU A 278 -12.83 4.14 -29.22
N PRO A 279 -12.93 2.92 -29.79
CA PRO A 279 -13.93 1.94 -29.36
C PRO A 279 -13.85 1.66 -27.86
N GLU A 280 -14.97 1.41 -27.19
CA GLU A 280 -15.05 1.19 -25.76
C GLU A 280 -14.09 0.10 -25.25
N ASN A 281 -13.88 -0.95 -26.06
CA ASN A 281 -13.00 -2.07 -25.73
C ASN A 281 -11.60 -1.99 -26.34
N PHE A 282 -11.22 -0.83 -26.89
CA PHE A 282 -9.90 -0.64 -27.55
C PHE A 282 -8.73 -1.01 -26.62
N TRP A 283 -8.81 -0.63 -25.36
CA TRP A 283 -7.75 -0.85 -24.38
C TRP A 283 -7.73 -2.24 -23.77
N ASP A 284 -8.67 -3.10 -24.12
CA ASP A 284 -8.78 -4.45 -23.55
C ASP A 284 -7.73 -5.43 -24.11
N PHE A 285 -7.30 -5.24 -25.37
CA PHE A 285 -6.29 -6.05 -26.07
C PHE A 285 -6.48 -7.56 -25.90
N LYS A 286 -7.74 -8.02 -26.01
CA LYS A 286 -8.17 -9.38 -25.67
C LYS A 286 -7.42 -10.48 -26.42
N ASN A 287 -7.03 -10.23 -27.68
CA ASN A 287 -6.43 -11.21 -28.59
C ASN A 287 -5.01 -10.84 -29.00
N GLU A 288 -4.39 -9.85 -28.37
CA GLU A 288 -3.03 -9.41 -28.67
C GLU A 288 -1.98 -10.36 -28.09
N ASP A 289 -0.92 -10.66 -28.88
CA ASP A 289 0.27 -11.33 -28.33
C ASP A 289 1.04 -10.41 -27.42
N THR A 290 0.86 -10.58 -26.11
CA THR A 290 1.56 -9.75 -25.09
C THR A 290 3.03 -10.13 -24.91
N ASN A 291 3.55 -11.12 -25.65
CA ASN A 291 4.91 -11.63 -25.56
C ASN A 291 5.76 -11.36 -26.82
N ALA A 292 5.32 -10.45 -27.71
CA ALA A 292 6.08 -10.09 -28.89
C ALA A 292 7.45 -9.50 -28.54
N PHE A 293 8.43 -9.63 -29.45
CA PHE A 293 9.78 -9.13 -29.26
C PHE A 293 10.41 -9.59 -27.93
N THR A 294 11.21 -8.75 -27.32
CA THR A 294 11.90 -9.03 -26.05
C THR A 294 10.95 -9.03 -24.82
N HIS A 295 9.67 -8.65 -24.96
CA HIS A 295 8.73 -8.73 -23.84
C HIS A 295 8.61 -10.15 -23.26
N GLY A 296 8.68 -11.17 -24.12
CA GLY A 296 8.54 -12.58 -23.75
C GLY A 296 9.83 -13.29 -23.28
N LEU A 297 10.94 -12.58 -23.01
CA LEU A 297 12.20 -13.21 -22.62
C LEU A 297 12.16 -13.85 -21.23
N HIS A 298 11.36 -13.31 -20.32
CA HIS A 298 11.29 -13.75 -18.94
C HIS A 298 9.91 -13.46 -18.35
N THR A 299 9.40 -14.35 -17.53
CA THR A 299 8.17 -14.14 -16.75
C THR A 299 8.44 -13.17 -15.59
N TYR A 300 7.57 -12.16 -15.43
CA TYR A 300 7.64 -11.21 -14.31
C TYR A 300 6.23 -10.91 -13.78
N PRO A 301 6.01 -10.76 -12.46
CA PRO A 301 4.68 -10.55 -11.91
C PRO A 301 4.12 -9.16 -12.22
N ALA A 302 2.81 -9.07 -12.40
CA ALA A 302 2.05 -7.82 -12.55
C ALA A 302 2.62 -6.88 -13.63
N THR A 303 2.95 -7.43 -14.79
CA THR A 303 3.50 -6.67 -15.93
C THR A 303 2.39 -5.90 -16.65
N MET A 304 2.62 -4.63 -16.92
CA MET A 304 1.81 -3.87 -17.88
C MET A 304 1.98 -4.46 -19.28
N ILE A 305 0.89 -4.66 -20.04
CA ILE A 305 0.98 -5.16 -21.41
C ILE A 305 1.48 -4.06 -22.34
N TYR A 306 2.40 -4.42 -23.25
CA TYR A 306 3.08 -3.47 -24.09
C TYR A 306 2.19 -2.65 -25.05
N PRO A 307 1.03 -3.13 -25.54
CA PRO A 307 0.19 -2.34 -26.42
C PRO A 307 -0.31 -1.04 -25.78
N ILE A 308 -0.40 -0.98 -24.44
CA ILE A 308 -0.76 0.25 -23.73
C ILE A 308 0.30 1.33 -23.97
N SER A 309 1.55 1.04 -23.62
CA SER A 309 2.66 2.00 -23.78
C SER A 309 2.91 2.35 -25.25
N ARG A 310 2.81 1.37 -26.16
CA ARG A 310 2.95 1.58 -27.62
C ARG A 310 1.94 2.60 -28.15
N ASN A 311 0.66 2.43 -27.86
CA ASN A 311 -0.37 3.35 -28.35
C ASN A 311 -0.26 4.74 -27.73
N ILE A 312 0.09 4.82 -26.44
CA ILE A 312 0.33 6.11 -25.76
C ILE A 312 1.52 6.83 -26.39
N ILE A 313 2.67 6.16 -26.55
CA ILE A 313 3.88 6.76 -27.15
C ILE A 313 3.57 7.25 -28.58
N SER A 314 2.93 6.39 -29.40
CA SER A 314 2.56 6.75 -30.76
C SER A 314 1.71 8.01 -30.79
N LYS A 315 0.65 8.07 -29.97
CA LYS A 315 -0.27 9.20 -29.95
C LYS A 315 0.38 10.50 -29.44
N VAL A 316 1.17 10.41 -28.36
CA VAL A 316 1.82 11.59 -27.81
C VAL A 316 2.88 12.15 -28.77
N LYS A 317 3.60 11.31 -29.53
CA LYS A 317 4.53 11.73 -30.59
C LYS A 317 3.85 12.51 -31.71
N GLU A 318 2.56 12.28 -31.97
CA GLU A 318 1.78 13.08 -32.96
C GLU A 318 1.46 14.48 -32.40
N ILE A 319 1.38 14.64 -31.09
CA ILE A 319 0.98 15.88 -30.42
C ILE A 319 2.19 16.78 -30.18
N TYR A 320 3.32 16.23 -29.72
CA TYR A 320 4.59 16.96 -29.52
C TYR A 320 5.82 16.03 -29.57
N PRO A 321 7.03 16.60 -29.86
CA PRO A 321 8.24 15.81 -29.94
C PRO A 321 8.64 15.27 -28.58
N ILE A 322 8.97 13.96 -28.52
CA ILE A 322 9.43 13.28 -27.33
C ILE A 322 10.91 12.94 -27.51
N ASN A 323 11.78 13.55 -26.71
CA ASN A 323 13.22 13.28 -26.69
C ASN A 323 13.63 12.42 -25.48
N SER A 324 12.77 12.35 -24.47
CA SER A 324 13.03 11.59 -23.23
C SER A 324 11.76 10.95 -22.68
N LEU A 325 11.89 9.68 -22.31
CA LEU A 325 10.85 8.84 -21.71
C LEU A 325 11.30 8.37 -20.34
N LEU A 326 10.42 8.39 -19.34
CA LEU A 326 10.68 7.86 -17.99
C LEU A 326 9.67 6.80 -17.59
N ASP A 327 10.17 5.66 -17.05
CA ASP A 327 9.40 4.71 -16.26
C ASP A 327 10.06 4.51 -14.88
N PRO A 328 9.53 5.13 -13.81
CA PRO A 328 10.10 5.02 -12.45
C PRO A 328 9.78 3.69 -11.74
N PHE A 329 8.96 2.81 -12.34
CA PHE A 329 8.62 1.47 -11.86
C PHE A 329 8.76 0.46 -13.00
N SER A 330 9.96 0.38 -13.58
CA SER A 330 10.20 -0.30 -14.86
C SER A 330 9.85 -1.80 -14.87
N GLY A 331 9.86 -2.46 -13.72
CA GLY A 331 9.53 -3.88 -13.58
C GLY A 331 10.28 -4.74 -14.60
N SER A 332 9.54 -5.33 -15.54
CA SER A 332 10.15 -6.14 -16.60
C SER A 332 10.63 -5.37 -17.83
N GLY A 333 10.58 -4.02 -17.81
CA GLY A 333 11.10 -3.20 -18.91
C GLY A 333 10.12 -2.97 -20.07
N THR A 334 8.81 -3.08 -19.85
CA THR A 334 7.81 -2.91 -20.92
C THR A 334 7.89 -1.54 -21.59
N VAL A 335 7.87 -0.46 -20.82
CA VAL A 335 7.92 0.93 -21.34
C VAL A 335 9.26 1.23 -22.01
N PRO A 336 10.41 0.91 -21.42
CA PRO A 336 11.73 1.06 -22.07
C PRO A 336 11.83 0.37 -23.43
N VAL A 337 11.36 -0.88 -23.56
CA VAL A 337 11.36 -1.61 -24.83
C VAL A 337 10.53 -0.89 -25.90
N GLU A 338 9.34 -0.41 -25.55
CA GLU A 338 8.49 0.35 -26.48
C GLU A 338 9.10 1.73 -26.81
N GLY A 339 9.82 2.34 -25.88
CA GLY A 339 10.60 3.55 -26.11
C GLY A 339 11.68 3.36 -27.18
N VAL A 340 12.43 2.24 -27.09
CA VAL A 340 13.45 1.88 -28.11
C VAL A 340 12.80 1.61 -29.46
N LEU A 341 11.72 0.82 -29.51
CA LEU A 341 10.96 0.53 -30.74
C LEU A 341 10.37 1.80 -31.38
N ALA A 342 10.04 2.80 -30.60
CA ALA A 342 9.58 4.09 -31.06
C ALA A 342 10.69 5.07 -31.45
N GLY A 343 11.98 4.69 -31.28
CA GLY A 343 13.14 5.52 -31.57
C GLY A 343 13.27 6.75 -30.68
N ILE A 344 12.89 6.66 -29.40
CA ILE A 344 13.07 7.76 -28.45
C ILE A 344 14.55 7.89 -28.06
N PRO A 345 15.16 9.10 -28.16
CA PRO A 345 16.58 9.27 -27.98
C PRO A 345 17.10 8.94 -26.58
N ASN A 346 16.38 9.30 -25.52
CA ASN A 346 16.81 9.08 -24.14
C ASN A 346 15.70 8.34 -23.37
N ILE A 347 16.07 7.19 -22.79
CA ILE A 347 15.17 6.34 -22.05
C ILE A 347 15.68 6.21 -20.62
N TYR A 348 14.89 6.69 -19.67
CA TYR A 348 15.16 6.58 -18.25
C TYR A 348 14.24 5.50 -17.66
N ALA A 349 14.83 4.57 -16.93
CA ALA A 349 14.09 3.51 -16.26
C ALA A 349 14.70 3.23 -14.89
N THR A 350 13.86 3.17 -13.87
CA THR A 350 14.30 2.85 -12.52
C THR A 350 13.43 1.78 -11.88
N ASP A 351 14.02 1.03 -10.98
CA ASP A 351 13.31 0.10 -10.08
C ASP A 351 14.19 -0.15 -8.85
N MET A 352 13.57 -0.53 -7.74
CA MET A 352 14.29 -0.95 -6.53
C MET A 352 14.66 -2.44 -6.53
N ASN A 353 14.12 -3.22 -7.47
CA ASN A 353 14.38 -4.64 -7.61
C ASN A 353 15.55 -4.89 -8.61
N PRO A 354 16.70 -5.41 -8.17
CA PRO A 354 17.82 -5.66 -9.09
C PRO A 354 17.48 -6.59 -10.26
N LEU A 355 16.56 -7.54 -10.08
CA LEU A 355 16.09 -8.38 -11.19
C LEU A 355 15.33 -7.56 -12.23
N ALA A 356 14.50 -6.59 -11.81
CA ALA A 356 13.80 -5.70 -12.73
C ALA A 356 14.79 -4.90 -13.58
N ILE A 357 15.85 -4.38 -12.97
CA ILE A 357 16.91 -3.66 -13.69
C ILE A 357 17.60 -4.55 -14.70
N LEU A 358 18.03 -5.76 -14.31
CA LEU A 358 18.63 -6.73 -15.22
C LEU A 358 17.72 -7.05 -16.42
N LEU A 359 16.43 -7.30 -16.16
CA LEU A 359 15.45 -7.58 -17.21
C LEU A 359 15.27 -6.39 -18.15
N THR A 360 15.18 -5.18 -17.59
CA THR A 360 15.01 -3.95 -18.37
C THR A 360 16.22 -3.69 -19.25
N GLU A 361 17.45 -3.83 -18.73
CA GLU A 361 18.70 -3.68 -19.49
C GLU A 361 18.75 -4.65 -20.67
N VAL A 362 18.51 -5.94 -20.42
CA VAL A 362 18.60 -6.97 -21.48
C VAL A 362 17.51 -6.82 -22.52
N LYS A 363 16.26 -6.54 -22.10
CA LYS A 363 15.12 -6.45 -23.01
C LYS A 363 15.17 -5.21 -23.90
N SER A 364 15.72 -4.09 -23.42
CA SER A 364 15.80 -2.84 -24.18
C SER A 364 17.09 -2.68 -24.97
N ASN A 365 18.03 -3.63 -24.86
CA ASN A 365 19.29 -3.62 -25.59
C ASN A 365 19.26 -4.56 -26.80
N ALA A 366 19.32 -4.03 -28.02
CA ALA A 366 19.26 -4.78 -29.27
C ALA A 366 20.59 -5.48 -29.58
N LEU A 367 20.73 -6.72 -29.20
CA LEU A 367 21.93 -7.53 -29.46
C LEU A 367 21.94 -8.08 -30.90
N SER A 368 23.10 -8.05 -31.56
CA SER A 368 23.28 -8.62 -32.89
C SER A 368 22.99 -10.13 -32.89
N PRO A 369 21.97 -10.63 -33.61
CA PRO A 369 21.60 -12.05 -33.61
C PRO A 369 22.73 -12.96 -34.09
N LYS A 370 23.48 -12.50 -35.10
CA LYS A 370 24.63 -13.26 -35.65
C LYS A 370 25.72 -13.46 -34.59
N LYS A 371 26.10 -12.38 -33.87
CA LYS A 371 27.14 -12.46 -32.82
C LYS A 371 26.64 -13.28 -31.64
N LEU A 372 25.38 -13.07 -31.21
CA LEU A 372 24.78 -13.80 -30.11
C LEU A 372 24.67 -15.30 -30.42
N SER A 373 24.29 -15.69 -31.64
CA SER A 373 24.21 -17.10 -32.04
C SER A 373 25.58 -17.78 -32.12
N GLN A 374 26.63 -17.03 -32.50
CA GLN A 374 28.00 -17.52 -32.49
C GLN A 374 28.50 -17.75 -31.07
N ASP A 375 28.31 -16.79 -30.18
CA ASP A 375 28.69 -16.87 -28.77
C ASP A 375 27.91 -18.00 -28.06
N PHE A 376 26.62 -18.15 -28.35
CA PHE A 376 25.80 -19.24 -27.81
C PHE A 376 26.34 -20.63 -28.20
N LYS A 377 26.82 -20.82 -29.42
CA LYS A 377 27.43 -22.11 -29.82
C LYS A 377 28.65 -22.42 -28.96
N VAL A 378 29.53 -21.42 -28.72
CA VAL A 378 30.67 -21.59 -27.85
C VAL A 378 30.26 -21.93 -26.41
N LEU A 379 29.27 -21.22 -25.87
CA LEU A 379 28.73 -21.52 -24.54
C LEU A 379 28.12 -22.92 -24.47
N GLN A 380 27.39 -23.34 -25.50
CA GLN A 380 26.75 -24.67 -25.57
C GLN A 380 27.82 -25.79 -25.62
N GLU A 381 28.87 -25.65 -26.42
CA GLU A 381 29.98 -26.59 -26.49
C GLU A 381 30.70 -26.67 -25.14
N SER A 382 30.92 -25.55 -24.48
CA SER A 382 31.56 -25.49 -23.16
C SER A 382 30.72 -26.18 -22.09
N ILE A 383 29.41 -25.89 -22.04
CA ILE A 383 28.49 -26.57 -21.14
C ILE A 383 28.47 -28.07 -21.38
N ASN A 384 28.30 -28.52 -22.62
CA ASN A 384 28.26 -29.95 -22.96
C ASN A 384 29.59 -30.66 -22.58
N SER A 385 30.73 -30.02 -22.79
CA SER A 385 32.01 -30.55 -22.36
C SER A 385 32.13 -30.67 -20.84
N ASN A 386 31.64 -29.67 -20.12
CA ASN A 386 31.62 -29.66 -18.66
C ASN A 386 30.68 -30.74 -18.09
N TYR A 387 29.51 -30.91 -18.67
CA TYR A 387 28.60 -32.03 -18.35
C TYR A 387 29.26 -33.39 -18.54
N LYS A 388 29.91 -33.60 -19.70
CA LYS A 388 30.62 -34.85 -19.98
C LYS A 388 31.75 -35.10 -19.00
N TYR A 389 32.51 -34.09 -18.62
CA TYR A 389 33.59 -34.18 -17.63
C TYR A 389 33.06 -34.56 -16.23
N HIS A 390 31.88 -34.06 -15.83
CA HIS A 390 31.29 -34.29 -14.53
C HIS A 390 30.20 -35.39 -14.53
N ASN A 391 30.07 -36.18 -15.60
CA ASN A 391 28.99 -37.19 -15.74
C ASN A 391 28.93 -38.15 -14.55
N GLU A 392 30.10 -38.70 -14.11
CA GLU A 392 30.16 -39.59 -12.97
C GLU A 392 29.63 -38.95 -11.66
N ILE A 393 29.86 -37.63 -11.50
CA ILE A 393 29.35 -36.87 -10.34
C ILE A 393 27.83 -36.75 -10.40
N LEU A 394 27.32 -36.41 -11.57
CA LEU A 394 25.85 -36.29 -11.77
C LEU A 394 25.15 -37.64 -11.58
N ASP A 395 25.73 -38.73 -12.08
CA ASP A 395 25.16 -40.08 -12.01
C ASP A 395 25.18 -40.67 -10.58
N THR A 396 26.11 -40.25 -9.71
CA THR A 396 26.32 -40.85 -8.39
C THR A 396 25.87 -40.02 -7.20
N ILE A 397 25.34 -38.82 -7.42
CA ILE A 397 24.90 -37.96 -6.31
C ILE A 397 23.69 -38.55 -5.56
N ASP A 398 22.75 -39.16 -6.27
CA ASP A 398 21.57 -39.76 -5.66
C ASP A 398 21.96 -40.96 -4.78
N ASP A 399 22.91 -41.80 -5.22
CA ASP A 399 23.47 -42.89 -4.41
C ASP A 399 24.16 -42.38 -3.13
N PHE A 400 24.91 -41.27 -3.24
CA PHE A 400 25.50 -40.63 -2.07
C PHE A 400 24.41 -40.16 -1.08
N ILE A 401 23.36 -39.48 -1.55
CA ILE A 401 22.24 -39.03 -0.71
C ILE A 401 21.57 -40.21 -0.01
N LEU A 402 21.31 -41.28 -0.74
CA LEU A 402 20.75 -42.53 -0.14
C LEU A 402 21.68 -43.12 0.90
N SER A 403 23.01 -43.19 0.63
CA SER A 403 23.99 -43.72 1.60
C SER A 403 24.05 -42.92 2.92
N GLN A 404 23.73 -41.62 2.85
CA GLN A 404 23.65 -40.76 4.04
C GLN A 404 22.28 -40.81 4.73
N ASN A 405 21.34 -41.64 4.23
CA ASN A 405 19.97 -41.71 4.72
C ASN A 405 19.24 -40.35 4.83
N LEU A 406 19.45 -39.48 3.84
CA LEU A 406 18.93 -38.13 3.82
C LEU A 406 17.54 -38.07 3.14
N ASP A 407 16.58 -37.46 3.81
CA ASP A 407 15.31 -37.09 3.19
C ASP A 407 15.42 -35.71 2.49
N ILE A 408 15.48 -35.74 1.16
CA ILE A 408 15.59 -34.52 0.31
C ILE A 408 14.31 -33.65 0.37
N THR A 409 13.25 -34.14 0.96
CA THR A 409 12.01 -33.38 1.15
C THR A 409 11.94 -32.67 2.50
N ASP A 410 12.76 -33.09 3.46
CA ASP A 410 12.79 -32.50 4.78
C ASP A 410 13.60 -31.19 4.80
N LYS A 411 13.03 -30.19 5.47
CA LYS A 411 13.62 -28.85 5.54
C LYS A 411 14.89 -28.81 6.41
N LYS A 412 14.93 -29.58 7.50
CA LYS A 412 16.04 -29.50 8.47
C LYS A 412 17.23 -30.35 8.04
N THR A 413 16.96 -31.54 7.52
CA THR A 413 18.01 -32.45 7.06
C THR A 413 18.64 -31.99 5.78
N TRP A 414 17.91 -31.98 4.67
CA TRP A 414 18.42 -31.54 3.38
C TRP A 414 18.31 -30.01 3.18
N GLY A 415 17.13 -29.41 3.42
CA GLY A 415 16.83 -28.04 3.05
C GLY A 415 17.85 -27.01 3.55
N GLU A 416 18.27 -27.11 4.81
CA GLU A 416 19.19 -26.17 5.46
C GLU A 416 20.66 -26.62 5.30
N ASN A 417 20.95 -27.91 5.14
CA ASN A 417 22.30 -28.45 5.15
C ASN A 417 22.81 -28.92 3.79
N ALA A 418 22.06 -28.78 2.72
CA ALA A 418 22.45 -29.20 1.37
C ALA A 418 23.84 -28.74 0.95
N PRO A 419 24.29 -27.48 1.18
CA PRO A 419 25.64 -27.08 0.80
C PRO A 419 26.74 -27.87 1.48
N ALA A 420 26.56 -28.26 2.76
CA ALA A 420 27.53 -29.04 3.49
C ALA A 420 27.65 -30.47 2.93
N TYR A 421 26.53 -31.13 2.67
CA TYR A 421 26.52 -32.48 2.07
C TYR A 421 27.08 -32.48 0.64
N ILE A 422 26.69 -31.52 -0.18
CA ILE A 422 27.25 -31.38 -1.55
C ILE A 422 28.76 -31.14 -1.48
N LYS A 423 29.24 -30.26 -0.61
CA LYS A 423 30.67 -30.03 -0.42
C LYS A 423 31.41 -31.32 -0.03
N GLN A 424 30.86 -32.07 0.93
CA GLN A 424 31.42 -33.39 1.34
C GLN A 424 31.50 -34.34 0.14
N PHE A 425 30.42 -34.47 -0.63
CA PHE A 425 30.35 -35.32 -1.82
C PHE A 425 31.39 -34.91 -2.87
N LEU A 426 31.47 -33.61 -3.22
CA LEU A 426 32.42 -33.10 -4.18
C LEU A 426 33.89 -33.31 -3.75
N GLN A 427 34.17 -33.20 -2.45
CA GLN A 427 35.50 -33.52 -1.89
C GLN A 427 35.87 -35.02 -2.06
N GLN A 428 34.90 -35.93 -1.79
CA GLN A 428 35.11 -37.38 -2.02
C GLN A 428 35.38 -37.68 -3.50
N LYS A 429 34.71 -36.98 -4.41
CA LYS A 429 34.91 -37.10 -5.87
C LYS A 429 36.09 -36.28 -6.39
N ARG A 430 36.83 -35.56 -5.54
CA ARG A 430 37.93 -34.65 -5.91
C ARG A 430 37.53 -33.64 -7.00
N SER A 431 36.29 -33.19 -6.99
CA SER A 431 35.76 -32.23 -7.95
C SER A 431 36.07 -30.79 -7.54
N THR A 432 36.36 -29.96 -8.55
CA THR A 432 36.52 -28.50 -8.40
C THR A 432 35.24 -27.73 -8.63
N LEU A 433 34.11 -28.43 -8.84
CA LEU A 433 32.80 -27.78 -9.02
C LEU A 433 32.46 -26.97 -7.78
N ASN A 434 32.11 -25.72 -7.96
CA ASN A 434 31.66 -24.82 -6.91
C ASN A 434 30.12 -24.73 -6.90
N VAL A 435 29.51 -24.77 -5.74
CA VAL A 435 28.05 -24.75 -5.54
C VAL A 435 27.70 -23.58 -4.63
N PRO A 436 26.66 -22.80 -4.93
CA PRO A 436 26.27 -21.67 -4.10
C PRO A 436 25.86 -22.11 -2.70
N ASN A 437 26.19 -21.29 -1.71
CA ASN A 437 25.84 -21.51 -0.31
C ASN A 437 24.93 -20.40 0.20
N PHE A 438 23.63 -20.60 0.15
CA PHE A 438 22.67 -19.69 0.75
C PHE A 438 21.57 -20.43 1.51
N LYS A 439 20.93 -19.73 2.43
CA LYS A 439 19.95 -20.28 3.34
C LYS A 439 18.81 -21.00 2.62
N ASN A 440 18.57 -22.26 3.00
CA ASN A 440 17.49 -23.10 2.47
C ASN A 440 17.61 -23.44 0.98
N ILE A 441 18.80 -23.46 0.39
CA ILE A 441 18.99 -23.82 -1.04
C ILE A 441 18.44 -25.23 -1.33
N GLY A 442 18.69 -26.21 -0.49
CA GLY A 442 18.18 -27.58 -0.64
C GLY A 442 16.67 -27.69 -0.48
N TYR A 443 16.03 -26.73 0.19
CA TYR A 443 14.56 -26.66 0.24
C TYR A 443 13.95 -26.37 -1.13
N TRP A 444 14.68 -25.64 -1.97
CA TRP A 444 14.23 -25.21 -3.30
C TRP A 444 14.76 -26.06 -4.45
N PHE A 445 15.85 -26.81 -4.26
CA PHE A 445 16.48 -27.58 -5.33
C PHE A 445 16.81 -29.00 -4.85
N LYS A 446 16.59 -29.98 -5.74
CA LYS A 446 17.08 -31.34 -5.54
C LYS A 446 18.61 -31.39 -5.71
N PRO A 447 19.29 -32.45 -5.21
CA PRO A 447 20.76 -32.58 -5.29
C PRO A 447 21.32 -32.51 -6.72
N ASN A 448 20.78 -33.35 -7.63
CA ASN A 448 21.19 -33.39 -9.02
C ASN A 448 20.95 -32.06 -9.74
N ILE A 449 19.77 -31.44 -9.55
CA ILE A 449 19.43 -30.14 -10.14
C ILE A 449 20.37 -29.04 -9.66
N LEU A 450 20.77 -29.06 -8.37
CA LEU A 450 21.70 -28.09 -7.81
C LEU A 450 23.09 -28.19 -8.46
N LEU A 451 23.58 -29.41 -8.70
CA LEU A 451 24.85 -29.64 -9.41
C LEU A 451 24.78 -29.19 -10.88
N GLU A 452 23.73 -29.57 -11.60
CA GLU A 452 23.53 -29.18 -13.00
C GLU A 452 23.45 -27.66 -13.17
N LEU A 453 22.69 -26.98 -12.31
CA LEU A 453 22.63 -25.51 -12.29
C LEU A 453 24.02 -24.88 -12.01
N SER A 454 24.79 -25.50 -11.12
CA SER A 454 26.14 -24.99 -10.81
C SER A 454 27.10 -25.14 -12.00
N LEU A 455 27.01 -26.23 -12.76
CA LEU A 455 27.76 -26.42 -13.99
C LEU A 455 27.44 -25.35 -15.04
N ILE A 456 26.15 -25.09 -15.26
CA ILE A 456 25.71 -24.05 -16.20
C ILE A 456 26.16 -22.67 -15.72
N ALA A 457 26.02 -22.37 -14.44
CA ALA A 457 26.42 -21.09 -13.87
C ALA A 457 27.93 -20.83 -14.04
N GLN A 458 28.80 -21.82 -13.82
CA GLN A 458 30.24 -21.69 -14.03
C GLN A 458 30.59 -21.35 -15.48
N GLU A 459 29.86 -21.91 -16.46
CA GLU A 459 30.13 -21.60 -17.87
C GLU A 459 29.66 -20.20 -18.23
N ILE A 460 28.52 -19.74 -17.67
CA ILE A 460 28.04 -18.35 -17.81
C ILE A 460 29.07 -17.38 -17.20
N GLN A 461 29.72 -17.71 -16.07
CA GLN A 461 30.74 -16.87 -15.46
C GLN A 461 31.92 -16.59 -16.39
N LYS A 462 32.29 -17.54 -17.26
CA LYS A 462 33.41 -17.46 -18.22
C LYS A 462 33.10 -16.58 -19.44
N VAL A 463 31.84 -16.21 -19.67
CA VAL A 463 31.44 -15.36 -20.81
C VAL A 463 32.06 -13.96 -20.64
N ASN A 464 32.89 -13.56 -21.61
CA ASN A 464 33.61 -12.28 -21.57
C ASN A 464 32.73 -11.08 -21.94
N ASN A 465 31.85 -11.23 -22.92
CA ASN A 465 30.95 -10.15 -23.34
C ASN A 465 29.87 -9.94 -22.30
N ILE A 466 29.90 -8.79 -21.63
CA ILE A 466 28.99 -8.48 -20.51
C ILE A 466 27.52 -8.45 -20.93
N GLU A 467 27.22 -8.01 -22.16
CA GLU A 467 25.83 -7.94 -22.64
C GLU A 467 25.29 -9.35 -22.94
N PHE A 468 26.10 -10.22 -23.51
CA PHE A 468 25.75 -11.63 -23.73
C PHE A 468 25.65 -12.37 -22.40
N LYS A 469 26.56 -12.11 -21.46
CA LYS A 469 26.49 -12.66 -20.11
C LYS A 469 25.18 -12.30 -19.41
N LYS A 470 24.77 -11.03 -19.43
CA LYS A 470 23.48 -10.59 -18.89
C LYS A 470 22.30 -11.30 -19.57
N PHE A 471 22.35 -11.46 -20.88
CA PHE A 471 21.32 -12.20 -21.64
C PHE A 471 21.19 -13.65 -21.17
N TYR A 472 22.33 -14.34 -20.95
CA TYR A 472 22.33 -15.72 -20.44
C TYR A 472 21.87 -15.78 -18.98
N ILE A 473 22.20 -14.79 -18.15
CA ILE A 473 21.72 -14.69 -16.76
C ILE A 473 20.19 -14.52 -16.72
N VAL A 474 19.59 -13.77 -17.65
CA VAL A 474 18.13 -13.68 -17.78
C VAL A 474 17.50 -15.04 -18.12
N ALA A 475 18.09 -15.79 -19.06
CA ALA A 475 17.63 -17.14 -19.38
C ALA A 475 17.80 -18.10 -18.20
N PHE A 476 18.93 -18.03 -17.50
CA PHE A 476 19.21 -18.80 -16.29
C PHE A 476 18.24 -18.48 -15.15
N SER A 477 17.86 -17.22 -15.00
CA SER A 477 16.83 -16.80 -14.02
C SER A 477 15.47 -17.47 -14.27
N GLU A 478 15.05 -17.57 -15.52
CA GLU A 478 13.82 -18.28 -15.89
C GLU A 478 13.99 -19.80 -15.67
N LEU A 479 15.16 -20.37 -15.97
CA LEU A 479 15.49 -21.76 -15.67
C LEU A 479 15.33 -22.06 -14.17
N LEU A 480 15.93 -21.25 -13.28
CA LEU A 480 15.84 -21.42 -11.83
C LEU A 480 14.36 -21.54 -11.38
N ARG A 481 13.49 -20.74 -11.97
CA ARG A 481 12.06 -20.75 -11.68
C ARG A 481 11.41 -22.07 -12.12
N LEU A 482 11.78 -22.58 -13.29
CA LEU A 482 11.14 -23.77 -13.88
C LEU A 482 11.61 -25.08 -13.25
N VAL A 483 12.86 -25.16 -12.79
CA VAL A 483 13.44 -26.41 -12.26
C VAL A 483 13.48 -26.48 -10.71
N SER A 484 13.06 -25.44 -10.03
CA SER A 484 12.98 -25.42 -8.57
C SER A 484 11.72 -26.10 -8.05
N ASN A 485 11.73 -26.54 -6.79
CA ASN A 485 10.60 -27.17 -6.08
C ASN A 485 9.43 -26.18 -5.78
N ARG A 486 9.38 -25.03 -6.44
CA ARG A 486 8.28 -24.07 -6.28
C ARG A 486 7.09 -24.41 -7.18
N ARG A 487 5.90 -23.94 -6.76
CA ARG A 487 4.71 -23.99 -7.63
C ARG A 487 4.83 -22.91 -8.72
N ASN A 488 4.92 -23.34 -9.99
CA ASN A 488 5.15 -22.41 -11.10
C ASN A 488 3.95 -21.54 -11.49
N GLY A 489 2.73 -21.89 -11.09
CA GLY A 489 1.52 -21.09 -11.34
C GLY A 489 1.33 -19.89 -10.40
N GLU A 490 2.21 -19.68 -9.42
CA GLU A 490 2.09 -18.64 -8.41
C GLU A 490 3.32 -17.73 -8.38
N PHE A 491 3.11 -16.42 -8.16
CA PHE A 491 4.22 -15.48 -8.04
C PHE A 491 4.87 -15.50 -6.65
N LYS A 492 4.13 -15.86 -5.60
CA LYS A 492 4.69 -16.09 -4.26
C LYS A 492 5.46 -17.41 -4.22
N MET A 493 6.47 -17.46 -3.36
CA MET A 493 7.28 -18.68 -3.19
C MET A 493 6.55 -19.72 -2.34
N TYR A 494 5.70 -20.53 -2.98
CA TYR A 494 5.11 -21.71 -2.38
C TYR A 494 5.84 -22.95 -2.89
N ARG A 495 6.20 -23.86 -1.97
CA ARG A 495 6.80 -25.15 -2.31
C ARG A 495 5.75 -26.12 -2.82
N MET A 496 6.11 -26.97 -3.75
CA MET A 496 5.28 -28.08 -4.16
C MET A 496 5.00 -29.05 -2.99
N PRO A 497 3.87 -29.78 -2.98
CA PRO A 497 3.65 -30.90 -2.06
C PRO A 497 4.75 -31.95 -2.20
N VAL A 498 5.04 -32.67 -1.12
CA VAL A 498 6.12 -33.67 -1.04
C VAL A 498 6.00 -34.71 -2.15
N GLU A 499 4.81 -35.22 -2.41
CA GLU A 499 4.54 -36.24 -3.42
C GLU A 499 4.90 -35.75 -4.84
N LYS A 500 4.68 -34.45 -5.10
CA LYS A 500 5.09 -33.82 -6.38
C LYS A 500 6.58 -33.59 -6.45
N ILE A 501 7.25 -33.25 -5.35
CA ILE A 501 8.71 -33.08 -5.32
C ILE A 501 9.40 -34.39 -5.64
N ILE A 502 8.96 -35.50 -5.08
CA ILE A 502 9.56 -36.82 -5.33
C ILE A 502 9.55 -37.17 -6.83
N THR A 503 8.44 -36.93 -7.51
CA THR A 503 8.26 -37.26 -8.94
C THR A 503 8.77 -36.17 -9.88
N PHE A 504 9.02 -34.95 -9.39
CA PHE A 504 9.46 -33.82 -10.21
C PHE A 504 10.94 -33.99 -10.60
N ASN A 505 11.21 -34.27 -11.85
CA ASN A 505 12.57 -34.44 -12.38
C ASN A 505 12.71 -33.75 -13.73
N PRO A 506 12.81 -32.40 -13.76
CA PRO A 506 12.95 -31.65 -15.00
C PRO A 506 14.35 -31.87 -15.59
N ASN A 507 14.44 -31.97 -16.93
CA ASN A 507 15.71 -31.93 -17.62
C ASN A 507 16.24 -30.49 -17.62
N VAL A 508 17.25 -30.21 -16.83
CA VAL A 508 17.80 -28.87 -16.62
C VAL A 508 18.44 -28.33 -17.89
N LEU A 509 19.26 -29.13 -18.55
CA LEU A 509 20.02 -28.74 -19.74
C LEU A 509 19.12 -28.45 -20.93
N ASP A 510 18.19 -29.35 -21.26
CA ASP A 510 17.24 -29.15 -22.36
C ASP A 510 16.31 -27.97 -22.09
N THR A 511 15.90 -27.77 -20.84
CA THR A 511 15.08 -26.62 -20.44
C THR A 511 15.86 -25.31 -20.66
N PHE A 512 17.13 -25.25 -20.29
CA PHE A 512 17.98 -24.09 -20.50
C PHE A 512 18.15 -23.76 -21.98
N TYR A 513 18.47 -24.75 -22.80
CA TYR A 513 18.63 -24.55 -24.24
C TYR A 513 17.34 -24.13 -24.92
N SER A 514 16.20 -24.70 -24.53
CA SER A 514 14.90 -24.31 -25.05
C SER A 514 14.58 -22.84 -24.74
N ILE A 515 14.88 -22.38 -23.52
CA ILE A 515 14.73 -20.96 -23.13
C ILE A 515 15.64 -20.07 -23.99
N LEU A 516 16.91 -20.44 -24.15
CA LEU A 516 17.88 -19.66 -24.92
C LEU A 516 17.50 -19.54 -26.40
N LEU A 517 17.12 -20.64 -27.05
CA LEU A 517 16.70 -20.64 -28.45
C LEU A 517 15.47 -19.75 -28.67
N LYS A 518 14.47 -19.85 -27.78
CA LYS A 518 13.31 -18.98 -27.78
C LYS A 518 13.71 -17.50 -27.62
N ASN A 519 14.61 -17.22 -26.68
CA ASN A 519 15.04 -15.85 -26.36
C ASN A 519 15.89 -15.26 -27.50
N ILE A 520 16.76 -16.04 -28.13
CA ILE A 520 17.54 -15.62 -29.32
C ILE A 520 16.62 -15.22 -30.47
N LYS A 521 15.57 -16.02 -30.74
CA LYS A 521 14.58 -15.69 -31.77
C LYS A 521 13.86 -14.37 -31.47
N LYS A 522 13.45 -14.16 -30.23
CA LYS A 522 12.79 -12.92 -29.82
C LYS A 522 13.71 -11.70 -29.88
N MET A 523 14.98 -11.87 -29.55
CA MET A 523 16.01 -10.84 -29.72
C MET A 523 16.25 -10.51 -31.21
N GLU A 524 16.19 -11.50 -32.10
CA GLU A 524 16.27 -11.29 -33.54
C GLU A 524 15.12 -10.48 -34.09
N GLU A 525 13.88 -10.78 -33.64
CA GLU A 525 12.68 -9.99 -33.96
C GLU A 525 12.85 -8.53 -33.51
N PHE A 526 13.33 -8.29 -32.31
CA PHE A 526 13.58 -6.97 -31.74
C PHE A 526 14.70 -6.21 -32.49
N TYR A 527 15.82 -6.86 -32.71
CA TYR A 527 16.95 -6.29 -33.46
C TYR A 527 16.55 -5.88 -34.88
N THR A 528 15.73 -6.69 -35.55
CA THR A 528 15.29 -6.41 -36.92
C THR A 528 14.46 -5.12 -36.98
N GLN A 529 13.64 -4.85 -35.98
CA GLN A 529 12.85 -3.62 -35.88
C GLN A 529 13.69 -2.39 -35.52
N THR A 530 14.74 -2.57 -34.73
CA THR A 530 15.52 -1.45 -34.14
C THR A 530 16.79 -1.11 -34.94
N LYS A 531 17.33 -2.01 -35.76
CA LYS A 531 18.63 -1.85 -36.47
C LYS A 531 18.71 -0.62 -37.37
N THR A 532 17.60 -0.10 -37.86
CA THR A 532 17.50 1.09 -38.70
C THR A 532 17.21 2.38 -37.95
N LEU A 533 16.89 2.27 -36.65
CA LEU A 533 16.65 3.42 -35.78
C LEU A 533 17.96 3.96 -35.24
N SER A 534 17.97 5.26 -34.93
CA SER A 534 19.06 5.82 -34.16
C SER A 534 19.14 5.17 -32.78
N PRO A 535 20.32 4.80 -32.28
CA PRO A 535 20.46 4.18 -30.97
C PRO A 535 19.90 5.07 -29.86
N SER A 536 19.11 4.50 -28.99
CA SER A 536 18.63 5.18 -27.77
C SER A 536 19.71 5.15 -26.68
N ASN A 537 19.86 6.23 -25.95
CA ASN A 537 20.64 6.29 -24.72
C ASN A 537 19.78 5.77 -23.57
N SER A 538 20.03 4.55 -23.13
CA SER A 538 19.29 3.92 -22.04
C SER A 538 19.95 4.17 -20.68
N HIS A 539 19.27 4.90 -19.79
CA HIS A 539 19.68 5.22 -18.43
C HIS A 539 18.87 4.35 -17.45
N ILE A 540 19.28 3.09 -17.32
CA ILE A 540 18.60 2.11 -16.47
C ILE A 540 19.36 2.00 -15.16
N LYS A 541 18.70 2.31 -14.04
CA LYS A 541 19.37 2.42 -12.73
C LYS A 541 18.53 1.81 -11.60
N LEU A 542 19.26 1.15 -10.68
CA LEU A 542 18.69 0.77 -9.39
C LEU A 542 18.46 2.04 -8.56
N ASP A 543 17.23 2.52 -8.49
CA ASP A 543 16.88 3.77 -7.83
C ASP A 543 15.49 3.70 -7.21
N ASN A 544 15.22 4.61 -6.29
CA ASN A 544 13.96 4.71 -5.57
C ASN A 544 13.04 5.74 -6.26
N ALA A 545 11.89 5.32 -6.70
CA ALA A 545 10.89 6.18 -7.35
C ALA A 545 10.44 7.38 -6.49
N LYS A 546 10.65 7.33 -5.17
CA LYS A 546 10.37 8.46 -4.25
C LYS A 546 11.39 9.59 -4.34
N GLU A 547 12.56 9.35 -4.94
CA GLU A 547 13.69 10.30 -4.97
C GLU A 547 14.17 10.54 -6.40
N LEU A 548 14.27 9.49 -7.24
CA LEU A 548 14.74 9.52 -8.63
C LEU A 548 16.09 10.25 -8.78
N ILE A 549 17.05 9.91 -7.91
CA ILE A 549 18.36 10.59 -7.86
C ILE A 549 19.10 10.46 -9.19
N SER A 550 18.96 9.33 -9.87
CA SER A 550 19.61 9.03 -11.14
C SER A 550 19.00 9.74 -12.36
N VAL A 551 17.87 10.43 -12.19
CA VAL A 551 17.17 11.15 -13.26
C VAL A 551 17.36 12.65 -13.08
N PRO A 552 17.84 13.40 -14.08
CA PRO A 552 18.02 14.84 -13.98
C PRO A 552 16.65 15.57 -13.83
N ASP A 553 16.65 16.67 -13.10
CA ASP A 553 15.44 17.52 -12.96
C ASP A 553 15.09 18.21 -14.30
N ASN A 554 13.79 18.41 -14.56
CA ASN A 554 13.26 19.05 -15.77
C ASN A 554 13.83 18.45 -17.08
N SER A 555 14.01 17.12 -17.12
CA SER A 555 14.65 16.43 -18.27
C SER A 555 13.66 15.57 -19.06
N ILE A 556 12.50 15.23 -18.51
CA ILE A 556 11.56 14.23 -19.05
C ILE A 556 10.46 14.91 -19.87
N ASP A 557 10.21 14.38 -21.08
CA ASP A 557 9.13 14.82 -21.99
C ASP A 557 7.86 13.95 -21.89
N LEU A 558 8.00 12.68 -21.53
CA LEU A 558 6.90 11.74 -21.37
C LEU A 558 7.18 10.78 -20.20
N LEU A 559 6.18 10.53 -19.36
CA LEU A 559 6.24 9.50 -18.32
C LEU A 559 5.09 8.52 -18.54
N ILE A 560 5.43 7.22 -18.57
CA ILE A 560 4.45 6.12 -18.59
C ILE A 560 4.89 5.13 -17.53
N THR A 561 3.99 4.75 -16.63
CA THR A 561 4.36 3.87 -15.53
C THR A 561 3.17 3.09 -14.96
N SER A 562 3.49 1.97 -14.30
CA SER A 562 2.52 1.17 -13.55
C SER A 562 3.11 0.88 -12.15
N PRO A 563 2.85 1.72 -11.15
CA PRO A 563 3.29 1.46 -9.78
C PRO A 563 2.63 0.19 -9.22
N PRO A 564 3.16 -0.42 -8.17
CA PRO A 564 2.46 -1.48 -7.46
C PRO A 564 1.03 -1.06 -7.06
N TYR A 565 0.04 -1.96 -7.22
CA TYR A 565 -1.36 -1.63 -6.90
C TYR A 565 -1.70 -1.73 -5.42
N GLY A 566 -0.68 -1.86 -4.57
CA GLY A 566 -0.79 -1.93 -3.13
C GLY A 566 0.52 -2.35 -2.49
N ASP A 567 0.55 -2.45 -1.17
CA ASP A 567 1.74 -2.86 -0.44
C ASP A 567 2.20 -4.28 -0.84
N SER A 568 3.52 -4.45 -1.03
CA SER A 568 4.12 -5.69 -1.54
C SER A 568 3.86 -6.92 -0.67
N ARG A 569 3.63 -6.74 0.63
CA ARG A 569 3.38 -7.85 1.56
C ARG A 569 2.04 -8.53 1.33
N THR A 570 1.02 -7.77 0.95
CA THR A 570 -0.36 -8.27 0.82
C THR A 570 -0.82 -8.43 -0.63
N THR A 571 -0.12 -7.82 -1.58
CA THR A 571 -0.43 -7.91 -3.01
C THR A 571 0.58 -8.82 -3.72
N VAL A 572 1.51 -8.25 -4.47
CA VAL A 572 2.54 -8.96 -5.23
C VAL A 572 3.86 -8.91 -4.48
N ALA A 573 4.37 -10.06 -4.06
CA ALA A 573 5.64 -10.17 -3.34
C ALA A 573 6.81 -10.23 -4.33
N TYR A 574 7.19 -9.08 -4.88
CA TYR A 574 8.27 -8.97 -5.87
C TYR A 574 9.62 -9.49 -5.33
N GLY A 575 9.94 -9.23 -4.07
CA GLY A 575 11.14 -9.73 -3.42
C GLY A 575 11.16 -11.25 -3.30
N GLN A 576 10.01 -11.88 -3.00
CA GLN A 576 9.91 -13.35 -3.00
C GLN A 576 10.11 -13.93 -4.41
N PHE A 577 9.50 -13.31 -5.42
CA PHE A 577 9.66 -13.74 -6.81
C PHE A 577 11.12 -13.72 -7.26
N SER A 578 11.83 -12.66 -6.93
CA SER A 578 13.21 -12.41 -7.37
C SER A 578 14.26 -13.15 -6.55
N ARG A 579 13.90 -13.70 -5.38
CA ARG A 579 14.85 -14.18 -4.36
C ARG A 579 15.87 -15.16 -4.89
N LEU A 580 15.42 -16.25 -5.52
CA LEU A 580 16.34 -17.28 -6.01
C LEU A 580 17.30 -16.72 -7.06
N THR A 581 16.79 -15.91 -7.99
CA THR A 581 17.62 -15.25 -9.00
C THR A 581 18.68 -14.36 -8.37
N LEU A 582 18.30 -13.52 -7.39
CA LEU A 582 19.25 -12.60 -6.75
C LEU A 582 20.33 -13.36 -5.97
N GLN A 583 19.97 -14.46 -5.29
CA GLN A 583 20.93 -15.31 -4.59
C GLN A 583 21.90 -16.03 -5.56
N TRP A 584 21.40 -16.49 -6.70
CA TRP A 584 22.24 -17.09 -7.73
C TRP A 584 23.08 -16.05 -8.50
N ASN A 585 22.58 -14.81 -8.65
CA ASN A 585 23.37 -13.73 -9.25
C ASN A 585 24.57 -13.34 -8.37
N ASP A 586 24.41 -13.30 -7.04
CA ASP A 586 25.55 -13.09 -6.14
C ASP A 586 26.63 -14.18 -6.32
N PHE A 587 26.24 -15.44 -6.52
CA PHE A 587 27.15 -16.52 -6.86
C PHE A 587 27.79 -16.34 -8.25
N LEU A 588 27.02 -15.94 -9.27
CA LEU A 588 27.52 -15.67 -10.62
C LEU A 588 28.52 -14.50 -10.66
N GLU A 589 28.39 -13.54 -9.75
CA GLU A 589 29.30 -12.41 -9.58
C GLU A 589 30.50 -12.71 -8.66
N ASN A 590 30.64 -13.96 -8.18
CA ASN A 590 31.68 -14.40 -7.25
C ASN A 590 31.74 -13.60 -5.95
N LYS A 591 30.58 -13.19 -5.42
CA LYS A 591 30.53 -12.54 -4.12
C LYS A 591 30.81 -13.56 -3.01
N ASP A 592 31.69 -13.20 -2.07
CA ASP A 592 32.08 -14.07 -0.95
C ASP A 592 30.88 -14.38 -0.02
N ASP A 593 29.95 -13.43 0.13
CA ASP A 593 28.73 -13.62 0.92
C ASP A 593 27.48 -13.46 0.05
N ILE A 594 26.73 -14.55 -0.10
CA ILE A 594 25.43 -14.52 -0.79
C ILE A 594 24.42 -13.79 0.10
N SER A 595 24.14 -12.58 -0.28
CA SER A 595 23.38 -11.60 0.49
C SER A 595 21.98 -12.09 0.85
N ASN A 596 21.63 -11.97 2.13
CA ASN A 596 20.24 -12.10 2.60
C ASN A 596 19.41 -10.82 2.35
N GLU A 597 19.99 -9.80 1.71
CA GLU A 597 19.29 -8.53 1.38
C GLU A 597 18.08 -8.76 0.47
N SER A 598 18.16 -9.76 -0.43
CA SER A 598 17.01 -10.18 -1.25
C SER A 598 15.79 -10.56 -0.42
N MET A 599 15.99 -11.06 0.80
CA MET A 599 14.90 -11.42 1.74
C MET A 599 14.23 -10.17 2.36
N LYS A 600 14.89 -9.04 2.36
CA LYS A 600 14.41 -7.76 2.90
C LYS A 600 13.79 -6.85 1.83
N LEU A 601 13.88 -7.24 0.55
CA LEU A 601 13.46 -6.40 -0.57
C LEU A 601 12.00 -5.94 -0.43
N ASP A 602 11.07 -6.85 -0.13
CA ASP A 602 9.65 -6.51 0.06
C ASP A 602 9.41 -5.48 1.19
N ASN A 603 10.33 -5.31 2.12
CA ASN A 603 10.26 -4.28 3.16
C ASN A 603 10.73 -2.90 2.68
N LYS A 604 11.52 -2.86 1.61
CA LYS A 604 12.05 -1.62 1.01
C LYS A 604 11.12 -1.06 -0.07
N LEU A 605 10.29 -1.91 -0.67
CA LEU A 605 9.33 -1.54 -1.71
C LEU A 605 8.16 -0.71 -1.14
N MET A 606 7.33 -0.14 -2.02
CA MET A 606 6.20 0.74 -1.66
C MET A 606 5.31 0.12 -0.56
N GLY A 607 5.00 0.91 0.46
CA GLY A 607 4.22 0.49 1.63
C GLY A 607 4.96 -0.48 2.57
N GLY A 608 6.25 -0.79 2.30
CA GLY A 608 7.06 -1.70 3.14
C GLY A 608 7.49 -1.09 4.47
N ILE A 609 7.72 0.20 4.52
CA ILE A 609 8.03 0.95 5.74
C ILE A 609 6.72 1.39 6.39
N LYS A 610 6.46 0.90 7.60
CA LYS A 610 5.25 1.27 8.33
C LYS A 610 5.43 2.62 9.02
N TYR A 611 4.65 3.61 8.62
CA TYR A 611 4.52 4.87 9.35
C TYR A 611 3.64 4.67 10.58
N ARG A 612 4.26 4.23 11.70
CA ARG A 612 3.55 3.81 12.92
C ARG A 612 3.09 4.96 13.81
N ASN A 613 3.58 6.17 13.58
CA ASN A 613 3.34 7.30 14.48
C ASN A 613 2.14 8.16 14.07
N GLY A 614 1.09 7.50 13.63
CA GLY A 614 -0.19 8.17 13.41
C GLY A 614 -0.10 9.20 12.27
N TYR A 615 -1.22 9.49 11.73
CA TYR A 615 -1.58 10.41 10.67
C TYR A 615 -1.04 11.86 10.78
N ALA A 616 0.23 12.04 11.23
CA ALA A 616 0.90 13.34 11.38
C ALA A 616 1.16 14.03 10.01
N TYR A 617 0.95 13.30 8.91
CA TYR A 617 1.02 13.83 7.55
C TYR A 617 -0.38 13.89 6.96
N GLU A 618 -0.89 15.08 6.73
CA GLU A 618 -2.09 15.28 5.94
C GLU A 618 -1.74 15.07 4.46
N LEU A 619 -2.18 13.94 3.89
CA LEU A 619 -2.18 13.74 2.46
C LEU A 619 -3.36 14.50 1.85
N SER A 620 -3.12 15.20 0.74
CA SER A 620 -4.10 16.05 0.05
C SER A 620 -5.13 15.22 -0.75
N SER A 621 -5.72 14.20 -0.11
CA SER A 621 -6.75 13.35 -0.73
C SER A 621 -7.92 13.12 0.21
N PRO A 622 -9.07 13.79 -0.02
CA PRO A 622 -10.31 13.55 0.71
C PRO A 622 -10.81 12.10 0.57
N THR A 623 -10.68 11.52 -0.64
CA THR A 623 -11.06 10.13 -0.92
C THR A 623 -10.25 9.17 -0.04
N LEU A 624 -8.93 9.33 0.05
CA LEU A 624 -8.07 8.53 0.91
C LEU A 624 -8.42 8.70 2.39
N LYS A 625 -8.64 9.92 2.85
CA LYS A 625 -8.99 10.22 4.24
C LYS A 625 -10.26 9.49 4.67
N THR A 626 -11.27 9.50 3.81
CA THR A 626 -12.53 8.78 4.03
C THR A 626 -12.31 7.27 4.10
N ALA A 627 -11.55 6.72 3.15
CA ALA A 627 -11.26 5.29 3.12
C ALA A 627 -10.46 4.83 4.35
N LEU A 628 -9.44 5.59 4.77
CA LEU A 628 -8.65 5.29 5.96
C LEU A 628 -9.51 5.28 7.24
N ASN A 629 -10.40 6.26 7.42
CA ASN A 629 -11.30 6.30 8.57
C ASN A 629 -12.20 5.05 8.62
N ASN A 630 -12.69 4.59 7.48
CA ASN A 630 -13.49 3.37 7.38
C ASN A 630 -12.68 2.08 7.65
N ILE A 631 -11.39 2.06 7.34
CA ILE A 631 -10.51 0.94 7.64
C ILE A 631 -10.11 0.94 9.12
N VAL A 632 -9.83 2.11 9.71
CA VAL A 632 -9.46 2.25 11.13
C VAL A 632 -10.51 1.62 12.05
N SER A 633 -11.79 1.81 11.75
CA SER A 633 -12.89 1.23 12.54
C SER A 633 -12.91 -0.29 12.54
N LYS A 634 -12.30 -0.93 11.53
CA LYS A 634 -12.25 -2.38 11.35
C LYS A 634 -10.88 -2.97 11.74
N ASP A 635 -9.79 -2.27 11.42
CA ASP A 635 -8.42 -2.74 11.63
C ASP A 635 -7.43 -1.58 11.58
N LEU A 636 -7.00 -1.13 12.74
CA LEU A 636 -6.09 0.00 12.89
C LEU A 636 -4.70 -0.28 12.26
N GLU A 637 -4.18 -1.51 12.43
CA GLU A 637 -2.87 -1.86 11.87
C GLU A 637 -2.90 -1.86 10.34
N ARG A 638 -3.97 -2.40 9.78
CA ARG A 638 -4.16 -2.45 8.33
C ARG A 638 -4.37 -1.07 7.70
N SER A 639 -5.01 -0.16 8.43
CA SER A 639 -5.11 1.25 8.02
C SER A 639 -3.72 1.91 7.90
N GLY A 640 -2.81 1.62 8.84
CA GLY A 640 -1.43 2.08 8.79
C GLY A 640 -0.65 1.56 7.56
N ASP A 641 -0.87 0.30 7.16
CA ASP A 641 -0.28 -0.26 5.94
C ASP A 641 -0.79 0.48 4.68
N VAL A 642 -2.09 0.76 4.61
CA VAL A 642 -2.71 1.50 3.50
C VAL A 642 -2.19 2.94 3.45
N PHE A 643 -2.12 3.62 4.59
CA PHE A 643 -1.55 4.96 4.67
C PHE A 643 -0.10 5.00 4.18
N SER A 644 0.73 4.04 4.61
CA SER A 644 2.14 3.94 4.23
C SER A 644 2.31 3.81 2.72
N PHE A 645 1.45 3.04 2.07
CA PHE A 645 1.45 2.88 0.62
C PHE A 645 1.16 4.21 -0.10
N TYR A 646 0.09 4.92 0.29
CA TYR A 646 -0.26 6.19 -0.36
C TYR A 646 0.69 7.33 -0.01
N LYS A 647 1.35 7.28 1.16
CA LYS A 647 2.43 8.21 1.49
C LYS A 647 3.63 8.04 0.56
N ASP A 648 4.01 6.79 0.30
CA ASP A 648 5.07 6.50 -0.68
C ASP A 648 4.66 6.94 -2.09
N LEU A 649 3.39 6.74 -2.49
CA LEU A 649 2.87 7.19 -3.78
C LEU A 649 2.90 8.73 -3.92
N ASP A 650 2.53 9.46 -2.88
CA ASP A 650 2.60 10.92 -2.81
C ASP A 650 4.03 11.43 -3.04
N MET A 651 5.02 10.80 -2.40
CA MET A 651 6.44 11.11 -2.61
C MET A 651 6.89 10.81 -4.05
N CYS A 652 6.38 9.73 -4.65
CA CYS A 652 6.68 9.42 -6.06
C CYS A 652 6.10 10.48 -7.02
N LEU A 653 4.90 11.00 -6.75
CA LEU A 653 4.30 12.10 -7.53
C LEU A 653 5.13 13.38 -7.41
N GLU A 654 5.62 13.70 -6.21
CA GLU A 654 6.53 14.83 -5.99
C GLU A 654 7.82 14.66 -6.81
N ALA A 655 8.47 13.51 -6.71
CA ALA A 655 9.71 13.23 -7.43
C ALA A 655 9.51 13.29 -8.95
N THR A 656 8.50 12.61 -9.48
CA THR A 656 8.22 12.61 -10.93
C THR A 656 7.84 13.99 -11.46
N SER A 657 7.16 14.78 -10.66
CA SER A 657 6.88 16.19 -11.00
C SER A 657 8.16 17.02 -11.16
N LYS A 658 9.16 16.84 -10.27
CA LYS A 658 10.46 17.53 -10.36
C LYS A 658 11.26 17.13 -11.61
N LYS A 659 11.16 15.87 -12.02
CA LYS A 659 11.87 15.35 -13.21
C LYS A 659 11.23 15.74 -14.52
N SER A 660 9.92 15.98 -14.52
CA SER A 660 9.15 16.34 -15.71
C SER A 660 9.36 17.81 -16.12
N LYS A 661 9.55 18.04 -17.40
CA LYS A 661 9.49 19.39 -17.99
C LYS A 661 8.07 19.95 -17.91
N LYS A 662 7.94 21.26 -17.95
CA LYS A 662 6.63 21.88 -18.05
C LYS A 662 5.88 21.41 -19.30
N GLY A 663 4.62 21.02 -19.14
CA GLY A 663 3.78 20.48 -20.21
C GLY A 663 3.87 18.95 -20.40
N THR A 664 4.80 18.27 -19.73
CA THR A 664 4.95 16.80 -19.79
C THR A 664 3.68 16.09 -19.36
N TYR A 665 3.22 15.15 -20.18
CA TYR A 665 2.17 14.21 -19.80
C TYR A 665 2.75 13.03 -19.02
N GLN A 666 2.04 12.63 -17.97
CA GLN A 666 2.32 11.45 -17.18
C GLN A 666 1.12 10.50 -17.25
N PHE A 667 1.35 9.24 -17.63
CA PHE A 667 0.35 8.19 -17.71
C PHE A 667 0.61 7.17 -16.58
N TRP A 668 -0.32 7.08 -15.66
CA TRP A 668 -0.23 6.20 -14.49
C TRP A 668 -1.26 5.09 -14.60
N VAL A 669 -0.80 3.86 -14.82
CA VAL A 669 -1.65 2.66 -14.88
C VAL A 669 -1.80 2.12 -13.47
N VAL A 670 -3.01 2.20 -12.91
CA VAL A 670 -3.30 1.82 -11.53
C VAL A 670 -4.51 0.90 -11.43
N GLY A 671 -4.61 0.15 -10.35
CA GLY A 671 -5.75 -0.69 -10.02
C GLY A 671 -6.42 -0.25 -8.73
N ASN A 672 -7.76 -0.18 -8.75
CA ASN A 672 -8.56 0.00 -7.55
C ASN A 672 -8.65 -1.33 -6.79
N ARG A 673 -8.68 -1.30 -5.48
CA ARG A 673 -8.68 -2.51 -4.66
C ARG A 673 -9.59 -2.39 -3.44
N THR A 674 -9.93 -3.52 -2.84
CA THR A 674 -10.69 -3.57 -1.59
C THR A 674 -9.79 -4.00 -0.43
N VAL A 675 -9.81 -3.27 0.67
CA VAL A 675 -9.09 -3.59 1.92
C VAL A 675 -10.10 -3.57 3.07
N LYS A 676 -10.25 -4.69 3.79
CA LYS A 676 -11.24 -4.81 4.89
C LYS A 676 -12.63 -4.33 4.46
N GLU A 677 -13.08 -4.76 3.28
CA GLU A 677 -14.37 -4.39 2.67
C GLU A 677 -14.54 -2.89 2.37
N VAL A 678 -13.46 -2.11 2.40
CA VAL A 678 -13.45 -0.72 1.98
C VAL A 678 -12.83 -0.63 0.60
N TYR A 679 -13.57 -0.08 -0.36
CA TYR A 679 -13.08 0.12 -1.72
C TYR A 679 -12.16 1.33 -1.77
N LEU A 680 -10.95 1.14 -2.30
CA LEU A 680 -9.92 2.15 -2.47
C LEU A 680 -9.88 2.57 -3.95
N GLU A 681 -10.34 3.76 -4.24
CA GLU A 681 -10.33 4.38 -5.56
C GLU A 681 -8.95 4.99 -5.83
N THR A 682 -7.97 4.14 -6.11
CA THR A 682 -6.57 4.56 -6.30
C THR A 682 -6.42 5.56 -7.43
N ASP A 683 -7.20 5.46 -8.48
CA ASP A 683 -7.26 6.40 -9.60
C ASP A 683 -7.63 7.82 -9.16
N LYS A 684 -8.66 7.96 -8.34
CA LYS A 684 -9.07 9.25 -7.78
C LYS A 684 -8.09 9.78 -6.74
N ILE A 685 -7.62 8.89 -5.85
CA ILE A 685 -6.64 9.26 -4.83
C ILE A 685 -5.37 9.79 -5.48
N LEU A 686 -4.88 9.13 -6.53
CA LEU A 686 -3.71 9.57 -7.28
C LEU A 686 -3.93 10.94 -7.91
N ALA A 687 -5.09 11.17 -8.54
CA ALA A 687 -5.44 12.47 -9.14
C ALA A 687 -5.53 13.60 -8.09
N GLU A 688 -6.06 13.30 -6.90
CA GLU A 688 -6.13 14.25 -5.79
C GLU A 688 -4.74 14.59 -5.23
N LEU A 689 -3.89 13.59 -5.00
CA LEU A 689 -2.51 13.78 -4.52
C LEU A 689 -1.66 14.56 -5.52
N ALA A 690 -1.80 14.29 -6.80
CA ALA A 690 -1.04 14.92 -7.88
C ALA A 690 -1.16 16.45 -7.90
N GLN A 691 -2.34 16.99 -7.52
CA GLN A 691 -2.59 18.44 -7.50
C GLN A 691 -1.66 19.17 -6.52
N ALA A 692 -1.26 18.54 -5.42
CA ALA A 692 -0.33 19.13 -4.45
C ALA A 692 1.09 19.29 -5.01
N HIS A 693 1.41 18.61 -6.12
CA HIS A 693 2.74 18.54 -6.72
C HIS A 693 2.81 19.23 -8.10
N ASN A 694 1.94 20.21 -8.39
CA ASN A 694 1.87 20.89 -9.68
C ASN A 694 1.64 19.95 -10.87
N LEU A 695 0.85 18.90 -10.67
CA LEU A 695 0.39 17.98 -11.69
C LEU A 695 -1.12 18.18 -11.87
N GLN A 696 -1.52 18.68 -13.04
CA GLN A 696 -2.92 18.85 -13.38
C GLN A 696 -3.52 17.51 -13.80
N TYR A 697 -4.67 17.13 -13.25
CA TYR A 697 -5.46 16.03 -13.75
C TYR A 697 -6.10 16.36 -15.09
N ILE A 698 -5.91 15.52 -16.10
CA ILE A 698 -6.47 15.70 -17.44
C ILE A 698 -7.72 14.82 -17.61
N THR A 699 -7.57 13.52 -17.52
CA THR A 699 -8.66 12.54 -17.63
C THR A 699 -8.20 11.16 -17.13
N THR A 700 -9.15 10.24 -17.00
CA THR A 700 -8.90 8.82 -16.73
C THR A 700 -9.69 7.99 -17.74
N PHE A 701 -9.05 6.96 -18.30
CA PHE A 701 -9.77 5.94 -19.06
C PHE A 701 -9.54 4.56 -18.43
N THR A 702 -10.48 3.64 -18.71
CA THR A 702 -10.54 2.34 -18.05
C THR A 702 -10.36 1.25 -19.08
N ARG A 703 -9.69 0.15 -18.67
CA ARG A 703 -9.63 -1.09 -19.43
C ARG A 703 -10.08 -2.28 -18.61
N ASN A 704 -10.69 -3.26 -19.26
CA ASN A 704 -11.03 -4.54 -18.64
C ASN A 704 -9.86 -5.52 -18.74
N ILE A 705 -9.58 -6.27 -17.68
CA ILE A 705 -8.54 -7.30 -17.66
C ILE A 705 -9.18 -8.65 -17.97
N HIS A 706 -9.16 -9.07 -19.25
CA HIS A 706 -9.80 -10.33 -19.69
C HIS A 706 -8.97 -11.59 -19.38
N ASN A 707 -7.64 -11.50 -19.39
CA ASN A 707 -6.74 -12.66 -19.31
C ASN A 707 -6.17 -12.91 -17.89
N LYS A 708 -6.90 -12.50 -16.85
CA LYS A 708 -6.44 -12.69 -15.49
C LYS A 708 -6.65 -14.14 -15.03
N VAL A 709 -5.58 -14.87 -14.82
CA VAL A 709 -5.56 -16.25 -14.26
C VAL A 709 -5.89 -16.24 -12.75
N MET A 710 -6.46 -15.19 -12.21
CA MET A 710 -6.89 -15.15 -10.80
C MET A 710 -8.37 -15.46 -10.68
N PRO A 711 -8.80 -16.20 -9.65
CA PRO A 711 -10.22 -16.43 -9.43
C PRO A 711 -10.96 -15.11 -9.30
N SER A 712 -12.12 -14.99 -9.95
CA SER A 712 -12.98 -13.79 -9.91
C SER A 712 -13.44 -13.41 -8.48
N LYS A 713 -13.34 -14.35 -7.55
CA LYS A 713 -13.64 -14.19 -6.13
C LYS A 713 -12.52 -14.78 -5.29
N ASN A 714 -12.03 -14.05 -4.32
CA ASN A 714 -11.01 -14.51 -3.37
C ASN A 714 -11.58 -14.48 -1.94
N SER A 715 -11.16 -15.42 -1.09
CA SER A 715 -11.52 -15.40 0.33
C SER A 715 -10.44 -14.67 1.13
N PRO A 716 -10.68 -13.43 1.57
CA PRO A 716 -9.66 -12.63 2.26
C PRO A 716 -9.37 -13.10 3.69
N SER A 717 -10.20 -13.99 4.24
CA SER A 717 -10.15 -14.40 5.64
C SER A 717 -9.96 -15.91 5.86
N ASN A 718 -9.74 -16.71 4.80
CA ASN A 718 -9.75 -18.18 4.83
C ASN A 718 -11.04 -18.78 5.46
N LYS A 719 -12.12 -18.01 5.57
CA LYS A 719 -13.43 -18.50 6.01
C LYS A 719 -14.21 -19.01 4.81
N ALA A 720 -14.70 -20.22 4.89
CA ALA A 720 -15.56 -20.81 3.87
C ALA A 720 -16.81 -19.94 3.65
N GLY A 721 -17.07 -19.55 2.39
CA GLY A 721 -18.24 -18.74 2.00
C GLY A 721 -18.04 -17.22 1.97
N ALA A 722 -16.98 -16.66 2.54
CA ALA A 722 -16.67 -15.23 2.42
C ALA A 722 -15.85 -14.97 1.14
N THR A 723 -16.48 -14.44 0.10
CA THR A 723 -15.80 -14.11 -1.16
C THR A 723 -15.88 -12.61 -1.46
N ILE A 724 -14.75 -12.00 -1.86
CA ILE A 724 -14.69 -10.63 -2.35
C ILE A 724 -14.31 -10.67 -3.83
N SER A 725 -14.94 -9.82 -4.65
CA SER A 725 -14.57 -9.65 -6.05
C SER A 725 -13.13 -9.16 -6.17
N THR A 726 -12.37 -9.79 -7.06
CA THR A 726 -11.02 -9.33 -7.40
C THR A 726 -11.10 -8.15 -8.37
N MET A 727 -10.00 -7.41 -8.46
CA MET A 727 -9.84 -6.30 -9.41
C MET A 727 -10.06 -6.79 -10.86
N LEU A 728 -11.03 -6.20 -11.54
CA LEU A 728 -11.39 -6.54 -12.94
C LEU A 728 -10.90 -5.47 -13.92
N ASN A 729 -10.64 -4.26 -13.45
CA ASN A 729 -10.30 -3.11 -14.27
C ASN A 729 -8.96 -2.51 -13.86
N GLU A 730 -8.28 -1.94 -14.84
CA GLU A 730 -7.18 -0.99 -14.66
C GLU A 730 -7.62 0.40 -15.13
N TYR A 731 -7.06 1.40 -14.49
CA TYR A 731 -7.33 2.81 -14.74
C TYR A 731 -6.06 3.49 -15.18
N ILE A 732 -6.09 4.18 -16.30
CA ILE A 732 -4.97 4.96 -16.81
C ILE A 732 -5.27 6.43 -16.52
N VAL A 733 -4.63 6.96 -15.49
CA VAL A 733 -4.78 8.35 -15.04
C VAL A 733 -3.78 9.20 -15.80
N ILE A 734 -4.25 10.25 -16.46
CA ILE A 734 -3.42 11.19 -17.20
C ILE A 734 -3.27 12.48 -16.41
N LEU A 735 -2.02 12.79 -16.12
CA LEU A 735 -1.61 14.03 -15.45
C LEU A 735 -0.75 14.87 -16.40
N LYS A 736 -0.70 16.18 -16.20
CA LYS A 736 0.17 17.10 -16.93
C LYS A 736 0.93 18.00 -15.99
N LYS A 737 2.22 18.16 -16.18
CA LYS A 737 3.07 19.07 -15.41
C LYS A 737 2.75 20.53 -15.78
N LEU A 738 2.42 21.34 -14.77
CA LEU A 738 2.11 22.77 -14.91
C LEU A 738 3.35 23.66 -15.06
#